data_1d5f5d5a39632c6ddd4ee16fd5179207
#
_entry.id   1d5f5d5a39632c6ddd4ee16fd5179207
#
_cell.length_a   1.000
_cell.length_b   1.000
_cell.length_c   1.000
_cell.angle_alpha   90.00
_cell.angle_beta   90.00
_cell.angle_gamma   90.00
#
_symmetry.space_group_name_H-M   'P 1'
#
loop_
_entity.id
_entity.type
_entity.pdbx_description
1 polymer ?
#
loop_
_entity_poly.entity_id
_entity_poly.type
_entity_poly.pdbx_seq_one_letter_code
_entity_poly.pdbx_strand_id
1 'polypeptide(L)'
;MQKEVIKLSDYKSPPYTIETIDLKFELSAVKTVVTTKIVGHGNNYLDDENCILQLNGENQNLIGLELNGVALYENDFELIDGTLTLDVPTERFEFKVTSEINPSNNKALEGLYLSEGIFCTQCEPEGFRRITFFPDRPDILTIYTTTLIANKKDYPILLSNGNLQGAGDLDDERHFMTWHDPFPKPSYLFAVVGGKLDCLEDNFLTKSGRFVKLQIFVEPGNKHKCHFAMECLKKAMKWDEDRFDLEYDLDLFMIVAVSHFNMGAMENKGLNIFNSRYILADKLTATDKDFQRIEEIIAHEYFHNWTGNRVTCRDWFQLSLKEGLTVFRDQEYTSDMYSRGVKRIHDVQLLKTIQFAEDASPTSHPVKPSSYVEINNFYTPTVYEKGAEVIRLIHTTVGEKTFQKGMKLYISRHDGKAATCDDFLLAMQDASGEDLSLFEHWYTQSGTPELNVVVKHIAKNNHLHVTFTQINPPTADQASKKPLPLIIEIGLLDQQGKPYPLKIKGDINEVTYSKKLWVNKEQACFTFENIKQPAIPAILRNFSSPIKLLRIPPKEELLVLMRYEHDPYVRWDATQVYAFSLIKEMLRNKDSNNYPEIDSAYEEAINEILLDENIDSALKALLIQIPTEREIIEKIDVIDVNAIHQSRVSICKILAEKLKSTFEDVYDTAINANNLDDLSNEAMGNRALANAVLKILVQNQESRPIKLAFDQAINATSMTMVIGGLDALNNIDKPERNEALEHFYKTWLEHPLELDKWFAFYATSILPNTYEDVASLTRHPKFDLTNPNRVRSLLNNFASNNPLHFHKDDGSGYELISDNVISIDKFNPQVAARLALPLTRWQKHNDQQRRLMIKSLHKIKATNHLSNDVDEIISKGLIGV
;
A
#
# COMPACT_ATOMS: atom_id res chain seq x y z
N MET A 1 -19.01 -21.50 -17.27
CA MET A 1 -18.71 -20.60 -18.39
C MET A 1 -17.22 -20.26 -18.33
N GLN A 2 -16.53 -20.17 -19.46
CA GLN A 2 -15.15 -19.68 -19.48
C GLN A 2 -15.21 -18.17 -19.15
N LYS A 3 -14.48 -17.74 -18.12
CA LYS A 3 -14.52 -16.32 -17.67
C LYS A 3 -13.93 -15.45 -18.77
N GLU A 4 -14.53 -14.30 -19.00
CA GLU A 4 -14.08 -13.35 -20.03
C GLU A 4 -12.77 -12.71 -19.57
N VAL A 5 -11.77 -12.70 -20.45
CA VAL A 5 -10.51 -12.02 -20.23
C VAL A 5 -10.56 -10.68 -20.94
N ILE A 6 -10.52 -9.60 -20.18
CA ILE A 6 -10.51 -8.23 -20.71
C ILE A 6 -9.06 -7.89 -21.11
N LYS A 7 -8.89 -7.33 -22.32
CA LYS A 7 -7.55 -7.03 -22.89
C LYS A 7 -7.44 -5.55 -23.25
N LEU A 8 -6.25 -4.97 -23.03
CA LEU A 8 -5.94 -3.59 -23.41
C LEU A 8 -6.11 -3.36 -24.92
N SER A 9 -5.78 -4.37 -25.75
CA SER A 9 -5.96 -4.32 -27.21
C SER A 9 -7.40 -4.14 -27.66
N ASP A 10 -8.36 -4.47 -26.81
CA ASP A 10 -9.79 -4.47 -27.12
C ASP A 10 -10.46 -3.14 -26.72
N TYR A 11 -9.69 -2.22 -26.12
CA TYR A 11 -10.18 -0.89 -25.75
C TYR A 11 -10.71 -0.15 -26.99
N LYS A 12 -11.93 0.39 -26.83
CA LYS A 12 -12.57 1.28 -27.80
C LYS A 12 -13.10 2.50 -27.06
N SER A 13 -12.93 3.69 -27.65
CA SER A 13 -13.56 4.90 -27.13
C SER A 13 -15.07 4.75 -27.13
N PRO A 14 -15.77 5.28 -26.12
CA PRO A 14 -17.22 5.25 -26.07
C PRO A 14 -17.83 5.90 -27.33
N PRO A 15 -18.91 5.32 -27.91
CA PRO A 15 -19.59 5.88 -29.06
C PRO A 15 -20.49 7.09 -28.70
N TYR A 16 -20.54 7.45 -27.42
CA TYR A 16 -21.34 8.55 -26.88
C TYR A 16 -20.58 9.34 -25.81
N THR A 17 -21.07 10.54 -25.54
CA THR A 17 -20.63 11.38 -24.43
C THR A 17 -21.80 11.56 -23.46
N ILE A 18 -21.55 11.39 -22.17
CA ILE A 18 -22.54 11.70 -21.12
C ILE A 18 -22.16 13.07 -20.52
N GLU A 19 -23.03 14.05 -20.70
CA GLU A 19 -22.80 15.43 -20.24
C GLU A 19 -23.08 15.57 -18.76
N THR A 20 -24.28 15.12 -18.33
CA THR A 20 -24.74 15.25 -16.95
C THR A 20 -25.45 13.99 -16.46
N ILE A 21 -25.37 13.78 -15.16
CA ILE A 21 -26.15 12.80 -14.44
C ILE A 21 -26.79 13.45 -13.22
N ASP A 22 -28.13 13.31 -13.12
CA ASP A 22 -28.91 13.69 -11.94
C ASP A 22 -29.34 12.42 -11.20
N LEU A 23 -28.92 12.28 -9.96
CA LEU A 23 -29.20 11.14 -9.09
C LEU A 23 -30.13 11.56 -7.95
N LYS A 24 -31.23 10.84 -7.77
CA LYS A 24 -32.14 10.99 -6.64
C LYS A 24 -32.18 9.69 -5.85
N PHE A 25 -31.75 9.72 -4.60
CA PHE A 25 -31.81 8.60 -3.67
C PHE A 25 -32.94 8.79 -2.66
N GLU A 26 -33.84 7.82 -2.56
CA GLU A 26 -34.76 7.68 -1.43
C GLU A 26 -34.16 6.59 -0.53
N LEU A 27 -33.34 7.02 0.44
CA LEU A 27 -32.52 6.13 1.26
C LEU A 27 -33.35 5.37 2.27
N SER A 28 -33.21 4.05 2.26
CA SER A 28 -33.72 3.13 3.26
C SER A 28 -32.78 1.94 3.37
N ALA A 29 -32.57 1.41 4.57
CA ALA A 29 -31.63 0.32 4.80
C ALA A 29 -31.92 -0.94 3.97
N VAL A 30 -33.19 -1.27 3.77
CA VAL A 30 -33.62 -2.50 3.08
C VAL A 30 -34.04 -2.24 1.64
N LYS A 31 -34.58 -1.05 1.37
CA LYS A 31 -35.20 -0.73 0.07
C LYS A 31 -34.86 0.72 -0.30
N THR A 32 -33.66 0.96 -0.80
CA THR A 32 -33.28 2.25 -1.36
C THR A 32 -33.70 2.31 -2.83
N VAL A 33 -34.47 3.34 -3.19
CA VAL A 33 -34.85 3.63 -4.59
C VAL A 33 -33.90 4.68 -5.14
N VAL A 34 -33.33 4.37 -6.31
CA VAL A 34 -32.44 5.27 -7.04
C VAL A 34 -33.08 5.64 -8.36
N THR A 35 -33.31 6.93 -8.59
CA THR A 35 -33.75 7.47 -9.88
C THR A 35 -32.59 8.24 -10.49
N THR A 36 -32.13 7.78 -11.63
CA THR A 36 -31.00 8.35 -12.38
C THR A 36 -31.49 8.92 -13.70
N LYS A 37 -31.10 10.15 -13.98
CA LYS A 37 -31.37 10.83 -15.24
C LYS A 37 -30.04 11.18 -15.90
N ILE A 38 -29.80 10.66 -17.08
CA ILE A 38 -28.59 10.84 -17.88
C ILE A 38 -28.93 11.71 -19.08
N VAL A 39 -28.12 12.73 -19.35
CA VAL A 39 -28.17 13.50 -20.58
C VAL A 39 -26.85 13.31 -21.34
N GLY A 40 -26.98 12.98 -22.62
CA GLY A 40 -25.82 12.75 -23.47
C GLY A 40 -26.14 12.87 -24.96
N HIS A 41 -25.12 12.63 -25.77
CA HIS A 41 -25.21 12.60 -27.24
C HIS A 41 -24.25 11.55 -27.79
N GLY A 42 -24.54 11.05 -29.00
CA GLY A 42 -23.60 10.21 -29.75
C GLY A 42 -22.39 11.03 -30.23
N ASN A 43 -21.26 10.35 -30.35
CA ASN A 43 -20.06 10.96 -30.91
C ASN A 43 -20.12 10.93 -32.44
N ASN A 44 -19.86 12.05 -33.10
CA ASN A 44 -20.03 12.29 -34.56
C ASN A 44 -19.14 11.42 -35.49
N TYR A 45 -18.61 10.31 -35.01
CA TYR A 45 -17.83 9.35 -35.80
C TYR A 45 -18.64 8.32 -36.54
N LEU A 46 -19.96 8.29 -36.28
CA LEU A 46 -20.91 7.38 -36.89
C LEU A 46 -21.88 8.20 -37.76
N ASP A 47 -21.95 7.91 -39.04
CA ASP A 47 -22.95 8.46 -39.99
C ASP A 47 -24.39 7.93 -39.70
N ASP A 48 -24.62 7.32 -38.55
CA ASP A 48 -25.87 6.71 -38.13
C ASP A 48 -26.70 7.69 -37.31
N GLU A 49 -28.03 7.67 -37.50
CA GLU A 49 -28.98 8.47 -36.74
C GLU A 49 -29.10 8.03 -35.26
N ASN A 50 -28.73 6.81 -34.95
CA ASN A 50 -28.76 6.24 -33.59
C ASN A 50 -27.42 5.66 -33.22
N CYS A 51 -27.11 5.67 -31.91
CA CYS A 51 -25.99 4.95 -31.31
C CYS A 51 -26.48 4.00 -30.22
N ILE A 52 -25.68 2.95 -29.96
CA ILE A 52 -26.01 1.97 -28.94
C ILE A 52 -25.50 2.49 -27.59
N LEU A 53 -26.43 2.73 -26.64
CA LEU A 53 -26.14 3.02 -25.25
C LEU A 53 -26.06 1.69 -24.49
N GLN A 54 -24.90 1.44 -23.88
CA GLN A 54 -24.67 0.24 -23.07
C GLN A 54 -24.39 0.66 -21.62
N LEU A 55 -25.17 0.11 -20.70
CA LEU A 55 -25.13 0.42 -19.27
C LEU A 55 -24.88 -0.85 -18.46
N ASN A 56 -24.02 -0.76 -17.47
CA ASN A 56 -23.75 -1.86 -16.53
C ASN A 56 -24.64 -1.72 -15.30
N GLY A 57 -25.16 -2.84 -14.80
CA GLY A 57 -25.98 -2.90 -13.59
C GLY A 57 -25.83 -4.25 -12.90
N GLU A 58 -25.60 -4.24 -11.60
CA GLU A 58 -25.42 -5.44 -10.77
C GLU A 58 -26.24 -5.36 -9.47
N ASN A 59 -26.80 -6.49 -9.06
CA ASN A 59 -27.48 -6.64 -7.77
C ASN A 59 -28.55 -5.58 -7.49
N GLN A 60 -29.29 -5.15 -8.53
CA GLN A 60 -30.36 -4.18 -8.43
C GLN A 60 -31.62 -4.66 -9.17
N ASN A 61 -32.79 -4.21 -8.73
CA ASN A 61 -34.04 -4.46 -9.38
C ASN A 61 -34.44 -3.30 -10.28
N LEU A 62 -34.56 -3.52 -11.58
CA LEU A 62 -35.04 -2.51 -12.52
C LEU A 62 -36.54 -2.26 -12.29
N ILE A 63 -36.95 -1.02 -12.03
CA ILE A 63 -38.35 -0.61 -11.82
C ILE A 63 -38.94 -0.02 -13.10
N GLY A 64 -38.17 0.84 -13.79
CA GLY A 64 -38.67 1.49 -15.00
C GLY A 64 -37.59 2.24 -15.78
N LEU A 65 -37.84 2.40 -17.06
CA LEU A 65 -36.98 3.10 -18.01
C LEU A 65 -37.78 4.13 -18.82
N GLU A 66 -37.19 5.25 -19.11
CA GLU A 66 -37.73 6.27 -19.99
C GLU A 66 -36.62 6.79 -20.93
N LEU A 67 -36.98 6.99 -22.22
CA LEU A 67 -36.10 7.68 -23.18
C LEU A 67 -36.84 8.89 -23.71
N ASN A 68 -36.25 10.08 -23.55
CA ASN A 68 -36.85 11.36 -23.96
C ASN A 68 -38.29 11.56 -23.43
N GLY A 69 -38.52 11.15 -22.18
CA GLY A 69 -39.83 11.22 -21.50
C GLY A 69 -40.83 10.15 -21.91
N VAL A 70 -40.46 9.19 -22.77
CA VAL A 70 -41.33 8.07 -23.19
C VAL A 70 -40.91 6.81 -22.44
N ALA A 71 -41.84 6.16 -21.77
CA ALA A 71 -41.59 4.90 -21.07
C ALA A 71 -41.20 3.79 -22.06
N LEU A 72 -40.20 3.01 -21.69
CA LEU A 72 -39.70 1.86 -22.44
C LEU A 72 -40.24 0.56 -21.85
N TYR A 73 -40.52 -0.43 -22.71
CA TYR A 73 -41.00 -1.75 -22.36
C TYR A 73 -40.01 -2.83 -22.81
N GLU A 74 -40.20 -4.07 -22.44
CA GLU A 74 -39.31 -5.21 -22.68
C GLU A 74 -38.80 -5.39 -24.13
N ASN A 75 -39.53 -4.87 -25.13
CA ASN A 75 -39.10 -4.93 -26.54
C ASN A 75 -38.21 -3.76 -26.98
N ASP A 76 -38.08 -2.74 -26.16
CA ASP A 76 -37.35 -1.49 -26.49
C ASP A 76 -35.89 -1.51 -26.03
N PHE A 77 -35.52 -2.51 -25.27
CA PHE A 77 -34.15 -2.68 -24.73
C PHE A 77 -33.79 -4.15 -24.54
N GLU A 78 -32.54 -4.47 -24.38
CA GLU A 78 -32.05 -5.79 -24.04
C GLU A 78 -31.33 -5.71 -22.66
N LEU A 79 -31.66 -6.68 -21.78
CA LEU A 79 -30.99 -6.82 -20.47
C LEU A 79 -30.44 -8.25 -20.33
N ILE A 80 -29.14 -8.42 -20.51
CA ILE A 80 -28.44 -9.70 -20.43
C ILE A 80 -27.29 -9.59 -19.45
N ASP A 81 -27.22 -10.48 -18.47
CA ASP A 81 -26.13 -10.61 -17.48
C ASP A 81 -25.75 -9.25 -16.85
N GLY A 82 -26.76 -8.42 -16.53
CA GLY A 82 -26.56 -7.11 -15.92
C GLY A 82 -26.20 -5.99 -16.90
N THR A 83 -26.07 -6.26 -18.18
CA THR A 83 -25.86 -5.26 -19.21
C THR A 83 -27.16 -4.85 -19.85
N LEU A 84 -27.54 -3.58 -19.72
CA LEU A 84 -28.70 -2.96 -20.37
C LEU A 84 -28.25 -2.30 -21.67
N THR A 85 -28.83 -2.68 -22.79
CA THR A 85 -28.47 -2.17 -24.12
C THR A 85 -29.71 -1.63 -24.82
N LEU A 86 -29.63 -0.42 -25.38
CA LEU A 86 -30.68 0.21 -26.14
C LEU A 86 -30.15 1.19 -27.18
N ASP A 87 -30.96 1.44 -28.23
CA ASP A 87 -30.68 2.47 -29.21
C ASP A 87 -31.09 3.85 -28.70
N VAL A 88 -30.20 4.84 -28.80
CA VAL A 88 -30.49 6.23 -28.48
C VAL A 88 -30.17 7.15 -29.65
N PRO A 89 -30.84 8.30 -29.77
CA PRO A 89 -30.53 9.30 -30.82
C PRO A 89 -29.09 9.80 -30.73
N THR A 90 -28.44 9.96 -31.86
CA THR A 90 -27.07 10.49 -31.92
C THR A 90 -27.00 11.98 -31.56
N GLU A 91 -28.02 12.79 -31.85
CA GLU A 91 -27.98 14.22 -31.56
C GLU A 91 -27.96 14.51 -30.06
N ARG A 92 -29.03 14.21 -29.36
CA ARG A 92 -29.12 14.36 -27.89
C ARG A 92 -30.21 13.44 -27.37
N PHE A 93 -29.91 12.82 -26.22
CA PHE A 93 -30.88 12.00 -25.52
C PHE A 93 -30.96 12.34 -24.04
N GLU A 94 -32.13 12.11 -23.46
CA GLU A 94 -32.34 12.07 -22.02
C GLU A 94 -32.82 10.66 -21.68
N PHE A 95 -32.03 9.91 -20.92
CA PHE A 95 -32.37 8.59 -20.47
C PHE A 95 -32.61 8.60 -18.97
N LYS A 96 -33.68 7.98 -18.51
CA LYS A 96 -34.03 7.88 -17.10
C LYS A 96 -34.22 6.43 -16.72
N VAL A 97 -33.54 6.01 -15.66
CA VAL A 97 -33.69 4.68 -15.05
C VAL A 97 -34.07 4.82 -13.58
N THR A 98 -35.00 3.98 -13.14
CA THR A 98 -35.34 3.84 -11.72
C THR A 98 -35.07 2.40 -11.31
N SER A 99 -34.27 2.22 -10.27
CA SER A 99 -33.91 0.91 -9.73
C SER A 99 -34.03 0.89 -8.20
N GLU A 100 -34.08 -0.31 -7.67
CA GLU A 100 -34.16 -0.59 -6.23
C GLU A 100 -32.98 -1.44 -5.82
N ILE A 101 -32.31 -1.07 -4.72
CA ILE A 101 -31.17 -1.79 -4.13
C ILE A 101 -31.39 -2.02 -2.64
N ASN A 102 -30.65 -3.00 -2.07
CA ASN A 102 -30.73 -3.36 -0.65
C ASN A 102 -29.38 -3.18 0.05
N PRO A 103 -29.07 -1.99 0.61
CA PRO A 103 -27.78 -1.72 1.26
C PRO A 103 -27.49 -2.59 2.49
N SER A 104 -28.51 -3.03 3.25
CA SER A 104 -28.29 -3.85 4.45
C SER A 104 -27.82 -5.27 4.13
N ASN A 105 -28.14 -5.80 2.96
CA ASN A 105 -27.68 -7.10 2.49
C ASN A 105 -26.33 -7.05 1.79
N ASN A 106 -25.85 -5.87 1.46
CA ASN A 106 -24.57 -5.69 0.78
C ASN A 106 -23.39 -5.86 1.75
N LYS A 107 -22.82 -7.06 1.80
CA LYS A 107 -21.64 -7.40 2.60
C LYS A 107 -20.35 -7.45 1.76
N ALA A 108 -20.46 -7.26 0.45
CA ALA A 108 -19.29 -7.09 -0.42
C ALA A 108 -18.58 -5.76 -0.14
N LEU A 109 -19.28 -4.78 0.43
CA LEU A 109 -18.81 -3.42 0.69
C LEU A 109 -18.38 -2.71 -0.62
N GLU A 110 -19.14 -2.94 -1.68
CA GLU A 110 -19.02 -2.31 -3.01
C GLU A 110 -20.37 -1.71 -3.42
N GLY A 111 -20.37 -0.55 -4.07
CA GLY A 111 -21.61 0.21 -4.27
C GLY A 111 -22.08 0.84 -2.97
N LEU A 112 -23.40 0.96 -2.75
CA LEU A 112 -24.00 1.50 -1.52
C LEU A 112 -24.24 0.37 -0.50
N TYR A 113 -23.73 0.53 0.72
CA TYR A 113 -23.88 -0.44 1.80
C TYR A 113 -24.04 0.26 3.17
N LEU A 114 -24.17 -0.51 4.24
CA LEU A 114 -24.23 -0.01 5.63
C LEU A 114 -22.97 -0.42 6.42
N SER A 115 -22.30 0.58 7.00
CA SER A 115 -21.26 0.42 8.00
C SER A 115 -21.80 0.91 9.34
N GLU A 116 -22.02 0.01 10.31
CA GLU A 116 -22.57 0.36 11.64
C GLU A 116 -23.83 1.26 11.56
N GLY A 117 -24.71 1.03 10.58
CA GLY A 117 -25.92 1.82 10.37
C GLY A 117 -25.74 3.11 9.59
N ILE A 118 -24.54 3.44 9.16
CA ILE A 118 -24.22 4.58 8.31
C ILE A 118 -24.23 4.09 6.83
N PHE A 119 -24.99 4.75 5.97
CA PHE A 119 -24.88 4.57 4.53
C PHE A 119 -23.52 5.04 4.05
N CYS A 120 -22.85 4.21 3.28
CA CYS A 120 -21.54 4.47 2.74
C CYS A 120 -21.39 3.85 1.35
N THR A 121 -20.60 4.45 0.49
CA THR A 121 -20.31 3.93 -0.85
C THR A 121 -18.85 3.54 -1.02
N GLN A 122 -18.59 2.52 -1.85
CA GLN A 122 -17.32 2.25 -2.51
C GLN A 122 -17.58 1.97 -3.98
N CYS A 123 -17.17 2.88 -4.85
CA CYS A 123 -17.43 2.79 -6.29
C CYS A 123 -16.22 2.34 -7.11
N GLU A 124 -15.00 2.50 -6.63
CA GLU A 124 -13.80 2.02 -7.32
C GLU A 124 -13.56 0.51 -7.06
N PRO A 125 -13.24 -0.26 -8.15
CA PRO A 125 -13.15 0.18 -9.55
C PRO A 125 -14.51 0.18 -10.29
N GLU A 126 -15.44 -0.71 -9.98
CA GLU A 126 -16.67 -0.95 -10.72
C GLU A 126 -17.90 -1.08 -9.83
N GLY A 127 -17.89 -0.42 -8.67
CA GLY A 127 -18.98 -0.48 -7.68
C GLY A 127 -20.18 0.42 -8.00
N PHE A 128 -20.04 1.42 -8.88
CA PHE A 128 -21.16 2.32 -9.23
C PHE A 128 -22.29 1.56 -9.93
N ARG A 129 -21.99 0.54 -10.73
CA ARG A 129 -22.98 -0.36 -11.36
C ARG A 129 -23.85 -1.12 -10.38
N ARG A 130 -23.49 -1.16 -9.08
CA ARG A 130 -24.31 -1.74 -8.00
C ARG A 130 -25.27 -0.73 -7.36
N ILE A 131 -25.23 0.53 -7.82
CA ILE A 131 -26.09 1.62 -7.36
C ILE A 131 -27.19 1.91 -8.38
N THR A 132 -26.80 2.04 -9.64
CA THR A 132 -27.69 2.33 -10.77
C THR A 132 -27.08 1.82 -12.07
N PHE A 133 -27.90 1.73 -13.12
CA PHE A 133 -27.41 1.43 -14.48
C PHE A 133 -26.67 2.65 -15.04
N PHE A 134 -25.41 2.46 -15.40
CA PHE A 134 -24.54 3.51 -15.94
C PHE A 134 -23.41 2.90 -16.78
N PRO A 135 -22.82 3.64 -17.76
CA PRO A 135 -21.59 3.19 -18.42
C PRO A 135 -20.42 3.29 -17.44
N ASP A 136 -20.22 2.25 -16.62
CA ASP A 136 -19.32 2.23 -15.47
C ASP A 136 -17.87 2.01 -15.91
N ARG A 137 -17.28 3.06 -16.52
CA ARG A 137 -15.94 3.12 -17.12
C ARG A 137 -15.22 4.39 -16.67
N PRO A 138 -13.89 4.36 -16.49
CA PRO A 138 -13.13 5.54 -16.03
C PRO A 138 -12.99 6.65 -17.08
N ASP A 139 -13.22 6.38 -18.37
CA ASP A 139 -13.17 7.38 -19.46
C ASP A 139 -14.52 8.07 -19.74
N ILE A 140 -15.58 7.76 -19.01
CA ILE A 140 -16.85 8.47 -19.04
C ILE A 140 -16.85 9.54 -17.93
N LEU A 141 -16.50 10.75 -18.29
CA LEU A 141 -16.45 11.91 -17.36
C LEU A 141 -17.75 12.71 -17.48
N THR A 142 -18.45 12.86 -16.36
CA THR A 142 -19.81 13.41 -16.29
C THR A 142 -19.91 14.39 -15.13
N ILE A 143 -20.74 15.43 -15.25
CA ILE A 143 -21.10 16.37 -14.18
C ILE A 143 -22.24 15.78 -13.34
N TYR A 144 -22.06 15.73 -12.01
CA TYR A 144 -22.99 15.06 -11.10
C TYR A 144 -23.81 16.06 -10.29
N THR A 145 -25.14 15.83 -10.24
CA THR A 145 -26.04 16.42 -9.27
C THR A 145 -26.71 15.29 -8.48
N THR A 146 -26.62 15.33 -7.14
CA THR A 146 -27.10 14.25 -6.28
C THR A 146 -28.05 14.80 -5.23
N THR A 147 -29.29 14.32 -5.23
CA THR A 147 -30.30 14.61 -4.21
C THR A 147 -30.49 13.38 -3.31
N LEU A 148 -30.23 13.53 -2.03
CA LEU A 148 -30.41 12.50 -1.02
C LEU A 148 -31.62 12.82 -0.16
N ILE A 149 -32.54 11.87 0.00
CA ILE A 149 -33.75 11.96 0.82
C ILE A 149 -33.70 10.84 1.84
N ALA A 150 -33.88 11.15 3.12
CA ALA A 150 -33.90 10.16 4.21
C ALA A 150 -34.74 10.64 5.40
N ASN A 151 -35.05 9.71 6.32
CA ASN A 151 -35.60 10.07 7.62
C ASN A 151 -34.61 10.94 8.40
N LYS A 152 -35.03 12.16 8.79
CA LYS A 152 -34.17 13.16 9.42
C LYS A 152 -33.63 12.75 10.79
N LYS A 153 -34.41 11.98 11.54
CA LYS A 153 -34.04 11.51 12.90
C LYS A 153 -32.94 10.44 12.84
N ASP A 154 -33.03 9.54 11.86
CA ASP A 154 -32.12 8.40 11.73
C ASP A 154 -30.88 8.75 10.93
N TYR A 155 -31.01 9.64 9.93
CA TYR A 155 -29.94 10.07 9.02
C TYR A 155 -29.87 11.60 8.93
N PRO A 156 -29.49 12.31 10.03
CA PRO A 156 -29.49 13.78 10.05
C PRO A 156 -28.40 14.38 9.15
N ILE A 157 -27.37 13.63 8.79
CA ILE A 157 -26.29 14.04 7.89
C ILE A 157 -26.44 13.27 6.59
N LEU A 158 -26.45 13.99 5.45
CA LEU A 158 -26.53 13.45 4.09
C LEU A 158 -25.46 14.14 3.22
N LEU A 159 -24.45 13.41 2.78
CA LEU A 159 -23.29 13.94 2.07
C LEU A 159 -23.15 13.29 0.68
N SER A 160 -22.70 14.10 -0.28
CA SER A 160 -22.24 13.63 -1.59
C SER A 160 -21.14 14.54 -2.15
N ASN A 161 -20.66 14.26 -3.36
CA ASN A 161 -19.59 15.02 -4.00
C ASN A 161 -20.00 16.48 -4.31
N GLY A 162 -19.02 17.38 -4.25
CA GLY A 162 -19.18 18.77 -4.70
C GLY A 162 -19.65 19.71 -3.59
N ASN A 163 -20.36 20.78 -3.99
CA ASN A 163 -20.86 21.82 -3.08
C ASN A 163 -22.35 21.63 -2.81
N LEU A 164 -22.79 21.92 -1.58
CA LEU A 164 -24.20 21.86 -1.20
C LEU A 164 -24.98 22.96 -1.92
N GLN A 165 -26.00 22.61 -2.70
CA GLN A 165 -26.86 23.55 -3.43
C GLN A 165 -28.20 23.81 -2.76
N GLY A 166 -28.73 22.82 -2.04
CA GLY A 166 -30.04 22.94 -1.42
C GLY A 166 -30.24 21.94 -0.30
N ALA A 167 -31.05 22.31 0.68
CA ALA A 167 -31.46 21.43 1.77
C ALA A 167 -32.85 21.89 2.27
N GLY A 168 -33.67 20.98 2.78
CA GLY A 168 -34.96 21.28 3.34
C GLY A 168 -35.65 20.09 3.97
N ASP A 169 -36.68 20.39 4.74
CA ASP A 169 -37.53 19.38 5.37
C ASP A 169 -38.69 19.00 4.42
N LEU A 170 -39.15 17.77 4.48
CA LEU A 170 -40.30 17.22 3.79
C LEU A 170 -41.43 16.91 4.79
N ASP A 171 -42.69 16.80 4.30
CA ASP A 171 -43.86 16.68 5.18
C ASP A 171 -43.97 15.36 5.99
N ASP A 172 -43.14 14.36 5.69
CA ASP A 172 -43.21 13.00 6.20
C ASP A 172 -42.01 12.63 7.13
N GLU A 173 -41.52 13.56 7.92
CA GLU A 173 -40.35 13.42 8.80
C GLU A 173 -39.03 13.16 8.04
N ARG A 174 -39.07 13.26 6.72
CA ARG A 174 -37.88 13.19 5.89
C ARG A 174 -37.31 14.56 5.63
N HIS A 175 -36.07 14.59 5.19
CA HIS A 175 -35.41 15.78 4.70
C HIS A 175 -34.61 15.43 3.44
N PHE A 176 -34.15 16.48 2.73
CA PHE A 176 -33.30 16.30 1.59
C PHE A 176 -32.08 17.22 1.64
N MET A 177 -31.01 16.77 0.97
CA MET A 177 -29.85 17.58 0.62
C MET A 177 -29.48 17.34 -0.83
N THR A 178 -29.24 18.43 -1.59
CA THR A 178 -28.82 18.39 -2.99
C THR A 178 -27.40 18.90 -3.12
N TRP A 179 -26.54 18.10 -3.70
CA TRP A 179 -25.14 18.35 -3.94
C TRP A 179 -24.85 18.47 -5.42
N HIS A 180 -23.90 19.33 -5.81
CA HIS A 180 -23.48 19.50 -7.19
C HIS A 180 -21.95 19.56 -7.28
N ASP A 181 -21.37 18.67 -8.08
CA ASP A 181 -19.96 18.69 -8.43
C ASP A 181 -19.83 19.28 -9.84
N PRO A 182 -19.27 20.49 -9.99
CA PRO A 182 -19.17 21.16 -11.28
C PRO A 182 -18.08 20.59 -12.19
N PHE A 183 -17.21 19.73 -11.66
CA PHE A 183 -16.14 19.14 -12.42
C PHE A 183 -16.52 17.77 -12.96
N PRO A 184 -16.35 17.52 -14.27
CA PRO A 184 -16.59 16.20 -14.85
C PRO A 184 -15.69 15.16 -14.19
N LYS A 185 -16.29 14.05 -13.73
CA LYS A 185 -15.58 12.94 -13.11
C LYS A 185 -16.14 11.59 -13.55
N PRO A 186 -15.33 10.52 -13.52
CA PRO A 186 -15.84 9.14 -13.73
C PRO A 186 -16.66 8.66 -12.55
N SER A 187 -17.45 7.61 -12.81
CA SER A 187 -18.36 6.99 -11.84
C SER A 187 -17.64 6.43 -10.60
N TYR A 188 -16.41 5.97 -10.71
CA TYR A 188 -15.68 5.40 -9.59
C TYR A 188 -15.36 6.42 -8.48
N LEU A 189 -15.40 7.72 -8.78
CA LEU A 189 -15.19 8.83 -7.81
C LEU A 189 -16.48 9.30 -7.12
N PHE A 190 -17.62 8.70 -7.47
CA PHE A 190 -18.91 9.01 -6.86
C PHE A 190 -18.98 8.52 -5.42
N ALA A 191 -19.55 9.34 -4.53
CA ALA A 191 -19.76 8.97 -3.14
C ALA A 191 -21.07 9.50 -2.57
N VAL A 192 -21.66 8.69 -1.67
CA VAL A 192 -22.79 9.03 -0.81
C VAL A 192 -22.50 8.53 0.60
N VAL A 193 -22.77 9.39 1.59
CA VAL A 193 -22.77 9.03 3.00
C VAL A 193 -24.04 9.56 3.66
N GLY A 194 -24.67 8.74 4.51
CA GLY A 194 -25.85 9.16 5.26
C GLY A 194 -25.88 8.52 6.65
N GLY A 195 -26.00 9.31 7.72
CA GLY A 195 -26.02 8.74 9.06
C GLY A 195 -26.01 9.76 10.20
N LYS A 196 -25.89 9.22 11.42
CA LYS A 196 -25.58 9.99 12.63
C LYS A 196 -24.07 10.07 12.75
N LEU A 197 -23.52 11.25 12.54
CA LEU A 197 -22.07 11.49 12.53
C LEU A 197 -21.75 12.74 13.37
N ASP A 198 -20.65 12.68 14.10
CA ASP A 198 -20.00 13.86 14.66
C ASP A 198 -19.11 14.51 13.61
N CYS A 199 -19.03 15.84 13.62
CA CYS A 199 -18.24 16.59 12.65
C CYS A 199 -17.20 17.47 13.37
N LEU A 200 -15.94 17.37 12.92
CA LEU A 200 -14.88 18.35 13.22
C LEU A 200 -14.74 19.28 12.02
N GLU A 201 -14.83 20.59 12.25
CA GLU A 201 -14.73 21.60 11.20
C GLU A 201 -13.50 22.48 11.40
N ASP A 202 -12.89 22.87 10.28
CA ASP A 202 -11.82 23.87 10.20
C ASP A 202 -11.84 24.55 8.83
N ASN A 203 -10.88 25.43 8.56
CA ASN A 203 -10.74 26.10 7.28
C ASN A 203 -9.26 26.11 6.84
N PHE A 204 -9.06 26.12 5.52
CA PHE A 204 -7.77 26.33 4.90
C PHE A 204 -7.82 27.55 3.99
N LEU A 205 -6.80 28.41 4.06
CA LEU A 205 -6.63 29.53 3.16
C LEU A 205 -5.64 29.13 2.08
N THR A 206 -6.10 29.02 0.83
CA THR A 206 -5.25 28.67 -0.31
C THR A 206 -4.26 29.79 -0.64
N LYS A 207 -3.23 29.46 -1.40
CA LYS A 207 -2.20 30.42 -1.87
C LYS A 207 -2.80 31.60 -2.64
N SER A 208 -3.89 31.39 -3.40
CA SER A 208 -4.61 32.46 -4.10
C SER A 208 -5.52 33.31 -3.19
N GLY A 209 -5.68 32.93 -1.91
CA GLY A 209 -6.51 33.65 -0.93
C GLY A 209 -7.97 33.18 -0.87
N ARG A 210 -8.31 32.04 -1.43
CA ARG A 210 -9.64 31.42 -1.32
C ARG A 210 -9.75 30.62 -0.04
N PHE A 211 -10.88 30.70 0.67
CA PHE A 211 -11.19 29.86 1.81
C PHE A 211 -11.80 28.54 1.38
N VAL A 212 -11.25 27.44 1.88
CA VAL A 212 -11.80 26.09 1.74
C VAL A 212 -12.26 25.62 3.12
N LYS A 213 -13.53 25.25 3.24
CA LYS A 213 -14.07 24.63 4.46
C LYS A 213 -13.60 23.19 4.52
N LEU A 214 -13.10 22.76 5.70
CA LEU A 214 -12.65 21.40 5.95
C LEU A 214 -13.56 20.73 6.96
N GLN A 215 -14.01 19.51 6.70
CA GLN A 215 -14.89 18.76 7.58
C GLN A 215 -14.43 17.30 7.68
N ILE A 216 -14.33 16.78 8.89
CA ILE A 216 -14.09 15.35 9.16
C ILE A 216 -15.29 14.81 9.92
N PHE A 217 -15.99 13.86 9.32
CA PHE A 217 -17.14 13.18 9.86
C PHE A 217 -16.75 11.79 10.37
N VAL A 218 -17.20 11.46 11.58
CA VAL A 218 -16.89 10.19 12.25
C VAL A 218 -18.08 9.66 13.00
N GLU A 219 -18.08 8.38 13.31
CA GLU A 219 -19.05 7.76 14.20
C GLU A 219 -19.12 8.52 15.55
N PRO A 220 -20.32 8.63 16.17
CA PRO A 220 -20.51 9.42 17.38
C PRO A 220 -19.53 9.06 18.51
N GLY A 221 -19.00 10.08 19.17
CA GLY A 221 -18.04 9.94 20.27
C GLY A 221 -16.56 9.96 19.84
N ASN A 222 -16.24 9.90 18.55
CA ASN A 222 -14.86 9.83 18.05
C ASN A 222 -14.27 11.17 17.58
N LYS A 223 -15.05 12.27 17.61
CA LYS A 223 -14.61 13.60 17.14
C LYS A 223 -13.27 14.05 17.74
N HIS A 224 -13.04 13.77 19.03
CA HIS A 224 -11.81 14.17 19.73
C HIS A 224 -10.54 13.49 19.19
N LYS A 225 -10.66 12.37 18.45
CA LYS A 225 -9.55 11.64 17.82
C LYS A 225 -9.22 12.13 16.41
N CYS A 226 -9.90 13.18 15.90
CA CYS A 226 -9.75 13.66 14.52
C CYS A 226 -8.79 14.85 14.36
N HIS A 227 -8.34 15.47 15.47
CA HIS A 227 -7.52 16.69 15.41
C HIS A 227 -6.22 16.49 14.66
N PHE A 228 -5.54 15.36 14.86
CA PHE A 228 -4.30 15.05 14.14
C PHE A 228 -4.56 14.93 12.64
N ALA A 229 -5.61 14.22 12.24
CA ALA A 229 -6.00 14.06 10.83
C ALA A 229 -6.31 15.42 10.16
N MET A 230 -6.98 16.34 10.88
CA MET A 230 -7.25 17.69 10.37
C MET A 230 -5.96 18.49 10.14
N GLU A 231 -5.00 18.43 11.04
CA GLU A 231 -3.70 19.08 10.85
C GLU A 231 -2.89 18.46 9.71
N CYS A 232 -2.96 17.12 9.53
CA CYS A 232 -2.34 16.43 8.40
C CYS A 232 -2.91 16.89 7.06
N LEU A 233 -4.25 17.03 6.97
CA LEU A 233 -4.90 17.53 5.77
C LEU A 233 -4.40 18.94 5.41
N LYS A 234 -4.36 19.86 6.37
CA LYS A 234 -3.86 21.23 6.13
C LYS A 234 -2.40 21.25 5.70
N LYS A 235 -1.57 20.40 6.28
CA LYS A 235 -0.16 20.24 5.87
C LYS A 235 -0.03 19.70 4.44
N ALA A 236 -0.82 18.68 4.09
CA ALA A 236 -0.84 18.11 2.74
C ALA A 236 -1.27 19.14 1.69
N MET A 237 -2.35 19.90 1.95
CA MET A 237 -2.81 21.01 1.11
C MET A 237 -1.70 22.05 0.90
N LYS A 238 -1.07 22.48 1.98
CA LYS A 238 0.02 23.47 1.92
C LYS A 238 1.24 22.96 1.14
N TRP A 239 1.64 21.72 1.34
CA TRP A 239 2.77 21.14 0.64
C TRP A 239 2.52 20.99 -0.87
N ASP A 240 1.31 20.65 -1.28
CA ASP A 240 0.93 20.53 -2.68
C ASP A 240 0.98 21.89 -3.40
N GLU A 241 0.47 22.93 -2.72
CA GLU A 241 0.57 24.31 -3.21
C GLU A 241 2.02 24.78 -3.32
N ASP A 242 2.86 24.45 -2.33
CA ASP A 242 4.25 24.92 -2.29
C ASP A 242 5.13 24.19 -3.31
N ARG A 243 4.97 22.87 -3.44
CA ARG A 243 5.85 22.03 -4.27
C ARG A 243 5.38 21.90 -5.71
N PHE A 244 4.07 21.77 -5.94
CA PHE A 244 3.50 21.50 -7.26
C PHE A 244 2.66 22.67 -7.84
N ASP A 245 2.44 23.76 -7.09
CA ASP A 245 1.58 24.87 -7.47
C ASP A 245 0.13 24.44 -7.76
N LEU A 246 -0.36 23.43 -7.01
CA LEU A 246 -1.66 22.81 -7.16
C LEU A 246 -2.55 23.18 -5.97
N GLU A 247 -3.55 24.05 -6.19
CA GLU A 247 -4.55 24.41 -5.19
C GLU A 247 -5.75 23.48 -5.27
N TYR A 248 -6.42 23.28 -4.14
CA TYR A 248 -7.70 22.57 -4.12
C TYR A 248 -8.78 23.36 -4.86
N ASP A 249 -9.66 22.72 -5.61
CA ASP A 249 -10.52 23.34 -6.63
C ASP A 249 -12.00 23.52 -6.20
N LEU A 250 -12.48 22.90 -5.10
CA LEU A 250 -13.81 23.11 -4.52
C LEU A 250 -13.77 24.01 -3.28
N ASP A 251 -14.94 24.47 -2.78
CA ASP A 251 -15.04 25.32 -1.60
C ASP A 251 -15.13 24.51 -0.30
N LEU A 252 -15.31 23.20 -0.40
CA LEU A 252 -15.48 22.27 0.69
C LEU A 252 -14.70 21.00 0.44
N PHE A 253 -13.93 20.54 1.45
CA PHE A 253 -13.30 19.23 1.46
C PHE A 253 -13.81 18.42 2.66
N MET A 254 -14.35 17.26 2.39
CA MET A 254 -14.94 16.37 3.39
C MET A 254 -14.17 15.05 3.47
N ILE A 255 -13.96 14.59 4.69
CA ILE A 255 -13.49 13.25 5.02
C ILE A 255 -14.57 12.55 5.84
N VAL A 256 -14.87 11.30 5.53
CA VAL A 256 -15.73 10.45 6.35
C VAL A 256 -14.96 9.20 6.75
N ALA A 257 -14.91 8.88 8.04
CA ALA A 257 -14.29 7.66 8.55
C ALA A 257 -15.34 6.62 8.93
N VAL A 258 -15.19 5.41 8.40
CA VAL A 258 -16.12 4.27 8.64
C VAL A 258 -15.36 3.02 9.11
N SER A 259 -16.04 2.19 9.92
CA SER A 259 -15.44 0.99 10.52
C SER A 259 -15.36 -0.21 9.57
N HIS A 260 -16.29 -0.32 8.60
CA HIS A 260 -16.33 -1.39 7.60
C HIS A 260 -15.93 -0.84 6.23
N PHE A 261 -14.69 -1.10 5.83
CA PHE A 261 -14.15 -0.64 4.56
C PHE A 261 -13.09 -1.61 4.03
N ASN A 262 -13.22 -2.02 2.75
CA ASN A 262 -12.30 -2.97 2.14
C ASN A 262 -10.91 -2.39 1.90
N MET A 263 -10.83 -1.09 1.68
CA MET A 263 -9.59 -0.37 1.36
C MET A 263 -9.03 0.37 2.59
N GLY A 264 -7.91 1.08 2.41
CA GLY A 264 -7.39 2.01 3.40
C GLY A 264 -8.18 3.30 3.40
N ALA A 265 -8.32 3.89 2.24
CA ALA A 265 -9.13 5.06 1.98
C ALA A 265 -9.54 5.10 0.50
N MET A 266 -10.26 6.14 0.09
CA MET A 266 -10.75 6.39 -1.26
C MET A 266 -10.87 7.88 -1.53
N GLU A 267 -10.30 8.31 -2.63
CA GLU A 267 -10.19 9.71 -3.07
C GLU A 267 -11.44 10.31 -3.69
N ASN A 268 -12.63 9.81 -3.42
CA ASN A 268 -13.88 10.35 -4.00
C ASN A 268 -13.89 11.88 -3.98
N LYS A 269 -14.12 12.50 -5.15
CA LYS A 269 -13.97 13.95 -5.36
C LYS A 269 -14.72 14.78 -4.31
N GLY A 270 -13.99 15.52 -3.48
CA GLY A 270 -14.53 16.38 -2.44
C GLY A 270 -15.14 15.68 -1.21
N LEU A 271 -15.24 14.36 -1.21
CA LEU A 271 -15.79 13.53 -0.13
C LEU A 271 -14.99 12.23 -0.01
N ASN A 272 -13.79 12.31 0.55
CA ASN A 272 -12.95 11.13 0.73
C ASN A 272 -13.51 10.23 1.83
N ILE A 273 -13.46 8.91 1.60
CA ILE A 273 -13.93 7.93 2.58
C ILE A 273 -12.74 7.11 3.06
N PHE A 274 -12.58 7.03 4.38
CA PHE A 274 -11.46 6.38 5.05
C PHE A 274 -11.91 5.23 5.94
N ASN A 275 -11.12 4.19 6.01
CA ASN A 275 -11.18 3.27 7.12
C ASN A 275 -10.81 4.02 8.41
N SER A 276 -11.60 3.89 9.47
CA SER A 276 -11.45 4.62 10.74
C SER A 276 -10.04 4.54 11.33
N ARG A 277 -9.30 3.44 11.08
CA ARG A 277 -7.92 3.26 11.56
C ARG A 277 -6.91 4.27 10.97
N TYR A 278 -7.27 4.97 9.89
CA TYR A 278 -6.42 5.96 9.21
C TYR A 278 -6.90 7.40 9.43
N ILE A 279 -7.81 7.59 10.38
CA ILE A 279 -8.28 8.91 10.82
C ILE A 279 -8.22 9.06 12.35
N LEU A 280 -8.66 8.02 13.09
CA LEU A 280 -8.82 8.11 14.51
C LEU A 280 -7.50 7.87 15.26
N ALA A 281 -6.97 8.92 15.87
CA ALA A 281 -5.74 8.83 16.65
C ALA A 281 -5.72 9.78 17.85
N ASP A 282 -5.27 9.26 18.95
CA ASP A 282 -4.71 10.00 20.08
C ASP A 282 -3.53 9.20 20.67
N LYS A 283 -2.73 9.83 21.54
CA LYS A 283 -1.50 9.19 22.05
C LYS A 283 -1.71 7.91 22.85
N LEU A 284 -2.92 7.70 23.39
CA LEU A 284 -3.25 6.48 24.13
C LEU A 284 -3.71 5.34 23.24
N THR A 285 -4.24 5.66 22.04
CA THR A 285 -4.84 4.68 21.13
C THR A 285 -4.01 4.39 19.89
N ALA A 286 -3.19 5.34 19.44
CA ALA A 286 -2.38 5.24 18.23
C ALA A 286 -0.88 5.14 18.54
N THR A 287 -0.19 4.26 17.78
CA THR A 287 1.28 4.20 17.78
C THR A 287 1.87 5.29 16.90
N ASP A 288 3.17 5.57 17.05
CA ASP A 288 3.90 6.49 16.15
C ASP A 288 3.73 6.07 14.69
N LYS A 289 3.75 4.76 14.43
CA LYS A 289 3.52 4.21 13.11
C LYS A 289 2.09 4.48 12.61
N ASP A 290 1.09 4.42 13.49
CA ASP A 290 -0.29 4.78 13.14
C ASP A 290 -0.38 6.28 12.80
N PHE A 291 0.25 7.17 13.58
CA PHE A 291 0.31 8.61 13.28
C PHE A 291 0.97 8.89 11.92
N GLN A 292 2.14 8.33 11.67
CA GLN A 292 2.82 8.49 10.37
C GLN A 292 1.98 7.96 9.21
N ARG A 293 1.30 6.82 9.41
CA ARG A 293 0.44 6.23 8.38
C ARG A 293 -0.82 7.05 8.11
N ILE A 294 -1.42 7.66 9.14
CA ILE A 294 -2.55 8.59 8.99
C ILE A 294 -2.11 9.79 8.14
N GLU A 295 -0.98 10.41 8.47
CA GLU A 295 -0.46 11.56 7.73
C GLU A 295 -0.14 11.21 6.26
N GLU A 296 0.49 10.06 6.00
CA GLU A 296 0.80 9.55 4.67
C GLU A 296 -0.47 9.30 3.83
N ILE A 297 -1.46 8.59 4.38
CA ILE A 297 -2.68 8.25 3.62
C ILE A 297 -3.57 9.48 3.40
N ILE A 298 -3.69 10.40 4.35
CA ILE A 298 -4.41 11.66 4.14
C ILE A 298 -3.79 12.46 3.01
N ALA A 299 -2.45 12.51 2.95
CA ALA A 299 -1.75 13.17 1.87
C ALA A 299 -1.98 12.46 0.53
N HIS A 300 -1.93 11.11 0.51
CA HIS A 300 -2.20 10.29 -0.66
C HIS A 300 -3.59 10.61 -1.26
N GLU A 301 -4.65 10.52 -0.46
CA GLU A 301 -6.02 10.77 -0.92
C GLU A 301 -6.24 12.24 -1.33
N TYR A 302 -5.62 13.19 -0.63
CA TYR A 302 -5.68 14.58 -1.03
C TYR A 302 -4.97 14.83 -2.37
N PHE A 303 -3.79 14.24 -2.58
CA PHE A 303 -3.02 14.42 -3.82
C PHE A 303 -3.72 13.84 -5.03
N HIS A 304 -4.56 12.84 -4.86
CA HIS A 304 -5.42 12.33 -5.91
C HIS A 304 -6.37 13.40 -6.48
N ASN A 305 -6.67 14.48 -5.78
CA ASN A 305 -7.52 15.54 -6.34
C ASN A 305 -7.07 15.99 -7.73
N TRP A 306 -5.76 16.06 -7.96
CA TRP A 306 -5.16 16.38 -9.27
C TRP A 306 -4.69 15.13 -10.02
N THR A 307 -4.01 14.20 -9.35
CA THR A 307 -3.44 12.99 -9.97
C THR A 307 -4.36 11.78 -9.73
N GLY A 308 -5.51 11.79 -10.39
CA GLY A 308 -6.58 10.77 -10.28
C GLY A 308 -7.95 11.35 -10.58
N ASN A 309 -8.30 12.50 -9.98
CA ASN A 309 -9.65 13.08 -10.10
C ASN A 309 -9.74 14.09 -11.26
N ARG A 310 -8.90 15.13 -11.27
CA ARG A 310 -8.86 16.12 -12.35
C ARG A 310 -8.25 15.53 -13.63
N VAL A 311 -7.20 14.74 -13.50
CA VAL A 311 -6.67 13.90 -14.58
C VAL A 311 -6.88 12.45 -14.16
N THR A 312 -7.74 11.72 -14.85
CA THR A 312 -8.10 10.34 -14.51
C THR A 312 -7.53 9.32 -15.51
N CYS A 313 -7.75 8.04 -15.26
CA CYS A 313 -7.31 6.95 -16.13
C CYS A 313 -8.25 6.77 -17.31
N ARG A 314 -7.71 6.54 -18.52
CA ARG A 314 -8.51 6.18 -19.71
C ARG A 314 -9.20 4.82 -19.56
N ASP A 315 -8.51 3.87 -18.99
CA ASP A 315 -8.96 2.51 -18.74
C ASP A 315 -8.23 1.93 -17.51
N TRP A 316 -8.69 0.82 -16.97
CA TRP A 316 -8.11 0.24 -15.76
C TRP A 316 -6.70 -0.32 -15.94
N PHE A 317 -6.22 -0.54 -17.16
CA PHE A 317 -4.83 -0.90 -17.41
C PHE A 317 -3.86 0.24 -17.08
N GLN A 318 -4.36 1.49 -17.04
CA GLN A 318 -3.62 2.68 -16.69
C GLN A 318 -3.62 2.98 -15.18
N LEU A 319 -4.08 2.08 -14.32
CA LEU A 319 -4.27 2.32 -12.89
C LEU A 319 -3.03 2.92 -12.21
N SER A 320 -1.83 2.48 -12.57
CA SER A 320 -0.57 3.04 -12.04
C SER A 320 -0.33 4.50 -12.42
N LEU A 321 -1.02 5.04 -13.44
CA LEU A 321 -0.95 6.47 -13.78
C LEU A 321 -1.38 7.34 -12.59
N LYS A 322 -2.45 6.95 -11.90
CA LYS A 322 -2.89 7.66 -10.69
C LYS A 322 -2.20 7.12 -9.44
N GLU A 323 -2.14 5.81 -9.26
CA GLU A 323 -1.63 5.21 -8.02
C GLU A 323 -0.12 5.35 -7.88
N GLY A 324 0.65 4.94 -8.89
CA GLY A 324 2.12 5.05 -8.85
C GLY A 324 2.60 6.49 -8.70
N LEU A 325 1.96 7.45 -9.40
CA LEU A 325 2.29 8.86 -9.30
C LEU A 325 1.93 9.42 -7.91
N THR A 326 0.78 9.05 -7.36
CA THR A 326 0.33 9.54 -6.06
C THR A 326 1.11 8.91 -4.91
N VAL A 327 1.46 7.62 -4.97
CA VAL A 327 2.40 6.98 -4.02
C VAL A 327 3.78 7.65 -4.06
N PHE A 328 4.31 7.97 -5.22
CA PHE A 328 5.55 8.75 -5.30
C PHE A 328 5.42 10.09 -4.58
N ARG A 329 4.31 10.80 -4.73
CA ARG A 329 4.05 12.10 -4.10
C ARG A 329 3.89 11.97 -2.58
N ASP A 330 3.17 10.96 -2.08
CA ASP A 330 3.01 10.74 -0.64
C ASP A 330 4.33 10.31 0.03
N GLN A 331 5.16 9.49 -0.65
CA GLN A 331 6.50 9.13 -0.18
C GLN A 331 7.42 10.36 -0.09
N GLU A 332 7.38 11.27 -1.06
CA GLU A 332 8.13 12.52 -1.05
C GLU A 332 7.62 13.46 0.06
N TYR A 333 6.32 13.58 0.23
CA TYR A 333 5.69 14.33 1.32
C TYR A 333 6.13 13.79 2.69
N THR A 334 5.98 12.49 2.91
CA THR A 334 6.36 11.85 4.17
C THR A 334 7.86 12.00 4.45
N SER A 335 8.70 11.96 3.40
CA SER A 335 10.14 12.21 3.51
C SER A 335 10.47 13.64 3.93
N ASP A 336 9.67 14.63 3.51
CA ASP A 336 9.83 16.04 3.90
C ASP A 336 9.29 16.30 5.31
N MET A 337 8.28 15.55 5.78
CA MET A 337 7.72 15.69 7.14
C MET A 337 8.57 14.97 8.20
N TYR A 338 9.20 13.86 7.82
CA TYR A 338 9.96 12.99 8.75
C TYR A 338 11.43 12.83 8.30
N SER A 339 12.06 11.69 8.62
CA SER A 339 13.42 11.37 8.18
C SER A 339 13.42 10.74 6.80
N ARG A 340 13.97 11.41 5.80
CA ARG A 340 14.06 10.92 4.41
C ARG A 340 14.76 9.57 4.31
N GLY A 341 15.85 9.37 5.07
CA GLY A 341 16.59 8.11 5.08
C GLY A 341 15.78 6.96 5.68
N VAL A 342 15.09 7.20 6.79
CA VAL A 342 14.23 6.21 7.47
C VAL A 342 13.02 5.86 6.59
N LYS A 343 12.35 6.87 6.03
CA LYS A 343 11.21 6.64 5.09
C LYS A 343 11.67 5.81 3.90
N ARG A 344 12.79 6.16 3.27
CA ARG A 344 13.31 5.39 2.13
C ARG A 344 13.61 3.93 2.47
N ILE A 345 14.17 3.65 3.66
CA ILE A 345 14.39 2.27 4.11
C ILE A 345 13.06 1.53 4.26
N HIS A 346 12.04 2.15 4.85
CA HIS A 346 10.72 1.53 5.00
C HIS A 346 10.06 1.22 3.64
N ASP A 347 10.12 2.15 2.68
CA ASP A 347 9.59 1.94 1.32
C ASP A 347 10.31 0.78 0.63
N VAL A 348 11.63 0.72 0.76
CA VAL A 348 12.44 -0.36 0.18
C VAL A 348 12.17 -1.70 0.87
N GLN A 349 11.96 -1.72 2.20
CA GLN A 349 11.56 -2.94 2.90
C GLN A 349 10.22 -3.48 2.36
N LEU A 350 9.22 -2.60 2.19
CA LEU A 350 7.93 -2.96 1.61
C LEU A 350 8.10 -3.52 0.19
N LEU A 351 8.86 -2.82 -0.64
CA LEU A 351 9.15 -3.24 -2.01
C LEU A 351 9.83 -4.62 -2.04
N LYS A 352 10.91 -4.82 -1.28
CA LYS A 352 11.68 -6.07 -1.26
C LYS A 352 10.90 -7.26 -0.69
N THR A 353 10.02 -7.06 0.31
CA THR A 353 9.31 -8.14 1.00
C THR A 353 7.97 -8.48 0.39
N ILE A 354 7.30 -7.54 -0.28
CA ILE A 354 5.96 -7.74 -0.82
C ILE A 354 5.98 -7.71 -2.35
N GLN A 355 6.50 -6.63 -2.95
CA GLN A 355 6.44 -6.45 -4.39
C GLN A 355 7.41 -7.38 -5.14
N PHE A 356 8.65 -7.55 -4.67
CA PHE A 356 9.58 -8.51 -5.29
C PHE A 356 9.11 -9.96 -5.15
N ALA A 357 8.40 -10.27 -4.05
CA ALA A 357 7.76 -11.56 -3.87
C ALA A 357 6.59 -11.78 -4.84
N GLU A 358 5.83 -10.74 -5.14
CA GLU A 358 4.78 -10.74 -6.17
C GLU A 358 5.38 -10.98 -7.56
N ASP A 359 6.42 -10.22 -7.93
CA ASP A 359 7.14 -10.38 -9.19
C ASP A 359 7.73 -11.81 -9.40
N ALA A 360 8.09 -12.49 -8.32
CA ALA A 360 8.61 -13.85 -8.33
C ALA A 360 7.53 -14.93 -8.25
N SER A 361 6.26 -14.57 -8.16
CA SER A 361 5.14 -15.48 -7.98
C SER A 361 4.37 -15.75 -9.29
N PRO A 362 3.46 -16.74 -9.34
CA PRO A 362 2.57 -16.95 -10.46
C PRO A 362 1.60 -15.79 -10.75
N THR A 363 1.43 -14.87 -9.80
CA THR A 363 0.60 -13.67 -9.96
C THR A 363 1.38 -12.47 -10.50
N SER A 364 2.63 -12.64 -10.88
CA SER A 364 3.47 -11.61 -11.51
C SER A 364 2.78 -10.96 -12.71
N HIS A 365 2.87 -9.65 -12.81
CA HIS A 365 2.31 -8.86 -13.91
C HIS A 365 3.10 -7.53 -14.09
N PRO A 366 3.01 -6.88 -15.26
CA PRO A 366 3.60 -5.55 -15.47
C PRO A 366 2.92 -4.46 -14.63
N VAL A 367 3.57 -3.31 -14.48
CA VAL A 367 2.99 -2.09 -13.88
C VAL A 367 1.75 -1.64 -14.67
N LYS A 368 1.80 -1.73 -16.01
CA LYS A 368 0.68 -1.56 -16.93
C LYS A 368 0.35 -2.95 -17.51
N PRO A 369 -0.58 -3.72 -16.91
CA PRO A 369 -0.97 -5.04 -17.39
C PRO A 369 -1.63 -4.93 -18.76
N SER A 370 -1.62 -6.02 -19.54
CA SER A 370 -2.27 -6.08 -20.85
C SER A 370 -3.58 -6.86 -20.85
N SER A 371 -3.91 -7.54 -19.77
CA SER A 371 -5.15 -8.30 -19.59
C SER A 371 -5.46 -8.55 -18.12
N TYR A 372 -6.73 -8.72 -17.77
CA TYR A 372 -7.22 -9.17 -16.46
C TYR A 372 -8.54 -9.93 -16.60
N VAL A 373 -8.89 -10.71 -15.59
CA VAL A 373 -10.21 -11.33 -15.41
C VAL A 373 -11.03 -10.50 -14.43
N GLU A 374 -10.44 -10.14 -13.27
CA GLU A 374 -11.05 -9.33 -12.24
C GLU A 374 -10.16 -8.14 -11.88
N ILE A 375 -10.66 -6.93 -12.10
CA ILE A 375 -9.86 -5.71 -11.89
C ILE A 375 -9.48 -5.49 -10.41
N ASN A 376 -10.31 -5.90 -9.46
CA ASN A 376 -10.01 -5.82 -8.02
C ASN A 376 -8.68 -6.48 -7.64
N ASN A 377 -8.26 -7.51 -8.39
CA ASN A 377 -7.01 -8.22 -8.17
C ASN A 377 -5.75 -7.45 -8.63
N PHE A 378 -5.91 -6.30 -9.33
CA PHE A 378 -4.80 -5.47 -9.82
C PHE A 378 -4.47 -4.27 -8.94
N TYR A 379 -5.14 -4.11 -7.81
CA TYR A 379 -4.73 -3.18 -6.75
C TYR A 379 -3.58 -3.78 -5.94
N THR A 380 -2.42 -3.85 -6.56
CA THR A 380 -1.27 -4.66 -6.16
C THR A 380 -0.05 -3.79 -5.81
N PRO A 381 0.89 -4.28 -5.00
CA PRO A 381 2.17 -3.62 -4.79
C PRO A 381 2.95 -3.31 -6.08
N THR A 382 2.74 -4.07 -7.14
CA THR A 382 3.34 -3.78 -8.45
C THR A 382 2.79 -2.50 -9.06
N VAL A 383 1.48 -2.30 -9.03
CA VAL A 383 0.83 -1.09 -9.56
C VAL A 383 1.18 0.14 -8.71
N TYR A 384 1.17 0.02 -7.39
CA TYR A 384 1.39 1.09 -6.42
C TYR A 384 2.88 1.38 -6.20
N GLU A 385 3.59 0.45 -5.57
CA GLU A 385 4.96 0.67 -5.09
C GLU A 385 6.00 0.64 -6.22
N LYS A 386 5.93 -0.37 -7.10
CA LYS A 386 6.81 -0.41 -8.28
C LYS A 386 6.45 0.70 -9.26
N GLY A 387 5.16 1.05 -9.40
CA GLY A 387 4.71 2.23 -10.14
C GLY A 387 5.38 3.51 -9.63
N ALA A 388 5.39 3.73 -8.31
CA ALA A 388 6.07 4.86 -7.68
C ALA A 388 7.59 4.86 -7.94
N GLU A 389 8.22 3.68 -7.93
CA GLU A 389 9.65 3.57 -8.27
C GLU A 389 9.93 3.94 -9.73
N VAL A 390 9.04 3.64 -10.66
CA VAL A 390 9.16 4.08 -12.06
C VAL A 390 9.09 5.60 -12.14
N ILE A 391 8.15 6.24 -11.43
CA ILE A 391 8.08 7.70 -11.35
C ILE A 391 9.34 8.28 -10.71
N ARG A 392 9.86 7.66 -9.65
CA ARG A 392 11.10 8.06 -8.97
C ARG A 392 12.33 7.97 -9.91
N LEU A 393 12.40 6.94 -10.76
CA LEU A 393 13.43 6.82 -11.78
C LEU A 393 13.36 7.95 -12.80
N ILE A 394 12.16 8.30 -13.29
CA ILE A 394 11.94 9.42 -14.20
C ILE A 394 12.37 10.73 -13.50
N HIS A 395 11.90 10.96 -12.26
CA HIS A 395 12.28 12.13 -11.46
C HIS A 395 13.81 12.23 -11.28
N THR A 396 14.46 11.11 -10.95
CA THR A 396 15.93 11.06 -10.77
C THR A 396 16.68 11.36 -12.08
N THR A 397 16.10 10.97 -13.21
CA THR A 397 16.64 11.20 -14.55
C THR A 397 16.59 12.67 -14.96
N VAL A 398 15.41 13.25 -14.91
CA VAL A 398 15.19 14.62 -15.40
C VAL A 398 15.53 15.70 -14.37
N GLY A 399 15.60 15.31 -13.08
CA GLY A 399 15.85 16.19 -11.94
C GLY A 399 14.63 16.99 -11.50
N GLU A 400 14.61 17.41 -10.22
CA GLU A 400 13.45 18.06 -9.56
C GLU A 400 12.84 19.20 -10.38
N LYS A 401 13.64 20.20 -10.79
CA LYS A 401 13.13 21.38 -11.50
C LYS A 401 12.46 21.04 -12.84
N THR A 402 12.98 20.04 -13.54
CA THR A 402 12.44 19.61 -14.83
C THR A 402 11.20 18.75 -14.62
N PHE A 403 11.22 17.90 -13.61
CA PHE A 403 10.06 17.11 -13.22
C PHE A 403 8.86 18.01 -12.88
N GLN A 404 9.07 19.09 -12.12
CA GLN A 404 8.03 20.08 -11.82
C GLN A 404 7.44 20.73 -13.11
N LYS A 405 8.29 21.05 -14.10
CA LYS A 405 7.81 21.53 -15.40
C LYS A 405 7.00 20.47 -16.14
N GLY A 406 7.44 19.21 -16.08
CA GLY A 406 6.73 18.07 -16.65
C GLY A 406 5.36 17.86 -16.01
N MET A 407 5.28 17.92 -14.67
CA MET A 407 4.01 17.86 -13.93
C MET A 407 3.04 18.97 -14.35
N LYS A 408 3.53 20.21 -14.41
CA LYS A 408 2.71 21.35 -14.88
C LYS A 408 2.21 21.15 -16.31
N LEU A 409 3.06 20.62 -17.17
CA LEU A 409 2.70 20.34 -18.57
C LEU A 409 1.66 19.21 -18.66
N TYR A 410 1.85 18.13 -17.89
CA TYR A 410 0.93 16.99 -17.80
C TYR A 410 -0.47 17.45 -17.35
N ILE A 411 -0.55 18.18 -16.23
CA ILE A 411 -1.83 18.71 -15.73
C ILE A 411 -2.46 19.66 -16.77
N SER A 412 -1.72 20.61 -17.36
CA SER A 412 -2.29 21.56 -18.32
C SER A 412 -2.83 20.90 -19.60
N ARG A 413 -2.28 19.78 -20.03
CA ARG A 413 -2.72 19.01 -21.21
C ARG A 413 -3.95 18.16 -20.96
N HIS A 414 -4.04 17.63 -19.74
CA HIS A 414 -4.98 16.54 -19.44
C HIS A 414 -6.01 16.89 -18.37
N ASP A 415 -6.04 18.12 -17.86
CA ASP A 415 -7.05 18.58 -16.91
C ASP A 415 -8.47 18.37 -17.46
N GLY A 416 -9.34 17.72 -16.67
CA GLY A 416 -10.68 17.33 -17.06
C GLY A 416 -10.75 16.21 -18.11
N LYS A 417 -9.69 15.40 -18.26
CA LYS A 417 -9.60 14.31 -19.25
C LYS A 417 -9.13 13.01 -18.64
N ALA A 418 -9.42 11.94 -19.35
CA ALA A 418 -8.85 10.61 -19.10
C ALA A 418 -7.52 10.46 -19.87
N ALA A 419 -6.46 10.03 -19.19
CA ALA A 419 -5.11 9.95 -19.72
C ALA A 419 -4.50 8.55 -19.57
N THR A 420 -3.33 8.34 -20.17
CA THR A 420 -2.56 7.10 -20.15
C THR A 420 -1.18 7.29 -19.48
N CYS A 421 -0.53 6.20 -19.10
CA CYS A 421 0.87 6.24 -18.63
C CYS A 421 1.79 6.81 -19.70
N ASP A 422 1.48 6.58 -20.98
CA ASP A 422 2.26 7.08 -22.10
C ASP A 422 2.12 8.62 -22.25
N ASP A 423 0.94 9.19 -21.97
CA ASP A 423 0.72 10.64 -21.92
C ASP A 423 1.56 11.33 -20.84
N PHE A 424 1.68 10.70 -19.66
CA PHE A 424 2.54 11.19 -18.60
C PHE A 424 4.01 11.17 -19.02
N LEU A 425 4.49 10.04 -19.57
CA LEU A 425 5.88 9.90 -20.03
C LEU A 425 6.22 10.92 -21.11
N LEU A 426 5.29 11.15 -22.06
CA LEU A 426 5.43 12.16 -23.11
C LEU A 426 5.55 13.58 -22.56
N ALA A 427 4.74 13.91 -21.55
CA ALA A 427 4.82 15.24 -20.90
C ALA A 427 6.18 15.45 -20.21
N MET A 428 6.74 14.41 -19.58
CA MET A 428 8.09 14.46 -18.98
C MET A 428 9.19 14.56 -20.04
N GLN A 429 9.07 13.83 -21.14
CA GLN A 429 9.99 13.90 -22.28
C GLN A 429 10.00 15.30 -22.92
N ASP A 430 8.84 15.88 -23.19
CA ASP A 430 8.73 17.20 -23.79
C ASP A 430 9.27 18.30 -22.86
N ALA A 431 9.06 18.19 -21.57
CA ALA A 431 9.55 19.15 -20.57
C ALA A 431 11.07 19.08 -20.37
N SER A 432 11.66 17.90 -20.53
CA SER A 432 13.10 17.66 -20.32
C SER A 432 13.91 17.83 -21.60
N GLY A 433 13.33 17.52 -22.76
CA GLY A 433 14.06 17.35 -24.01
C GLY A 433 14.90 16.07 -24.08
N GLU A 434 14.77 15.17 -23.10
CA GLU A 434 15.48 13.88 -23.05
C GLU A 434 14.61 12.77 -23.68
N ASP A 435 15.23 11.80 -24.31
CA ASP A 435 14.54 10.60 -24.79
C ASP A 435 14.24 9.64 -23.62
N LEU A 436 12.99 9.60 -23.20
CA LEU A 436 12.50 8.73 -22.13
C LEU A 436 11.82 7.45 -22.67
N SER A 437 11.88 7.17 -23.96
CA SER A 437 11.18 6.03 -24.59
C SER A 437 11.49 4.68 -23.95
N LEU A 438 12.73 4.48 -23.48
CA LEU A 438 13.12 3.24 -22.80
C LEU A 438 12.36 2.99 -21.48
N PHE A 439 11.79 4.01 -20.87
CA PHE A 439 10.99 3.84 -19.66
C PHE A 439 9.67 3.10 -19.89
N GLU A 440 9.18 3.03 -21.14
CA GLU A 440 8.03 2.18 -21.50
C GLU A 440 8.26 0.71 -21.10
N HIS A 441 9.50 0.23 -21.12
CA HIS A 441 9.82 -1.13 -20.70
C HIS A 441 9.52 -1.37 -19.19
N TRP A 442 9.65 -0.36 -18.34
CA TRP A 442 9.27 -0.47 -16.92
C TRP A 442 7.77 -0.63 -16.73
N TYR A 443 6.95 -0.04 -17.61
CA TYR A 443 5.50 -0.18 -17.57
C TYR A 443 5.02 -1.52 -18.14
N THR A 444 5.73 -2.08 -19.13
CA THR A 444 5.24 -3.21 -19.94
C THR A 444 5.91 -4.55 -19.64
N GLN A 445 7.02 -4.55 -18.89
CA GLN A 445 7.70 -5.78 -18.48
C GLN A 445 7.45 -6.10 -17.01
N SER A 446 7.07 -7.36 -16.73
CA SER A 446 6.91 -7.89 -15.37
C SER A 446 8.26 -8.34 -14.78
N GLY A 447 8.25 -8.67 -13.48
CA GLY A 447 9.43 -9.20 -12.78
C GLY A 447 10.44 -8.14 -12.36
N THR A 448 11.35 -8.54 -11.47
CA THR A 448 12.38 -7.68 -10.90
C THR A 448 13.71 -7.90 -11.60
N PRO A 449 14.37 -6.87 -12.15
CA PRO A 449 15.70 -7.01 -12.74
C PRO A 449 16.74 -7.33 -11.67
N GLU A 450 17.73 -8.11 -12.07
CA GLU A 450 18.89 -8.49 -11.27
C GLU A 450 20.14 -7.84 -11.82
N LEU A 451 21.05 -7.39 -10.94
CA LEU A 451 22.28 -6.72 -11.33
C LEU A 451 23.49 -7.40 -10.71
N ASN A 452 24.30 -8.00 -11.55
CA ASN A 452 25.62 -8.48 -11.16
C ASN A 452 26.64 -7.35 -11.29
N VAL A 453 27.56 -7.24 -10.31
CA VAL A 453 28.59 -6.19 -10.26
C VAL A 453 29.95 -6.79 -10.02
N VAL A 454 30.88 -6.51 -10.95
CA VAL A 454 32.28 -6.88 -10.82
C VAL A 454 33.14 -5.62 -10.65
N VAL A 455 33.91 -5.57 -9.56
CA VAL A 455 34.79 -4.46 -9.22
C VAL A 455 36.23 -4.92 -9.36
N LYS A 456 37.03 -4.20 -10.16
CA LYS A 456 38.44 -4.56 -10.41
C LYS A 456 39.35 -3.34 -10.29
N HIS A 457 40.21 -3.35 -9.30
CA HIS A 457 41.25 -2.33 -9.15
C HIS A 457 42.44 -2.63 -10.06
N ILE A 458 42.92 -1.64 -10.82
CA ILE A 458 44.06 -1.71 -11.74
C ILE A 458 45.18 -0.80 -11.17
N ALA A 459 45.97 -1.35 -10.31
CA ALA A 459 47.02 -0.61 -9.57
C ALA A 459 47.99 0.15 -10.48
N LYS A 460 48.33 -0.41 -11.66
CA LYS A 460 49.28 0.21 -12.61
C LYS A 460 48.85 1.61 -13.06
N ASN A 461 47.55 1.86 -13.18
CA ASN A 461 47.00 3.12 -13.69
C ASN A 461 46.22 3.90 -12.61
N ASN A 462 46.08 3.37 -11.38
CA ASN A 462 45.21 3.90 -10.34
C ASN A 462 43.74 4.00 -10.80
N HIS A 463 43.27 2.98 -11.53
CA HIS A 463 41.89 2.92 -12.03
C HIS A 463 41.10 1.86 -11.27
N LEU A 464 39.82 2.12 -11.08
CA LEU A 464 38.85 1.15 -10.65
C LEU A 464 37.84 0.92 -11.79
N HIS A 465 37.74 -0.32 -12.26
CA HIS A 465 36.73 -0.71 -13.22
C HIS A 465 35.53 -1.29 -12.47
N VAL A 466 34.33 -0.77 -12.74
CA VAL A 466 33.07 -1.29 -12.23
C VAL A 466 32.24 -1.72 -13.44
N THR A 467 32.00 -3.01 -13.55
CA THR A 467 31.21 -3.61 -14.62
C THR A 467 29.88 -4.09 -14.08
N PHE A 468 28.80 -3.60 -14.66
CA PHE A 468 27.44 -4.00 -14.37
C PHE A 468 26.93 -4.93 -15.47
N THR A 469 26.30 -6.03 -15.08
CA THR A 469 25.60 -6.95 -16.00
C THR A 469 24.17 -7.11 -15.52
N GLN A 470 23.23 -6.63 -16.33
CA GLN A 470 21.80 -6.69 -16.05
C GLN A 470 21.24 -8.03 -16.54
N ILE A 471 20.42 -8.67 -15.71
CA ILE A 471 19.69 -9.91 -16.00
C ILE A 471 18.21 -9.62 -15.73
N ASN A 472 17.35 -9.92 -16.71
CA ASN A 472 15.90 -9.80 -16.57
C ASN A 472 15.29 -11.22 -16.62
N PRO A 473 15.08 -11.89 -15.47
CA PRO A 473 14.59 -13.26 -15.42
C PRO A 473 13.22 -13.40 -16.11
N PRO A 474 12.92 -14.53 -16.74
CA PRO A 474 11.58 -14.81 -17.26
C PRO A 474 10.56 -14.86 -16.12
N THR A 475 9.32 -14.49 -16.42
CA THR A 475 8.16 -14.60 -15.53
C THR A 475 7.10 -15.48 -16.18
N ALA A 476 6.06 -15.86 -15.43
CA ALA A 476 5.01 -16.74 -15.95
C ALA A 476 4.29 -16.17 -17.20
N ASP A 477 4.19 -14.83 -17.29
CA ASP A 477 3.56 -14.10 -18.38
C ASP A 477 4.53 -13.70 -19.52
N GLN A 478 5.86 -13.64 -19.24
CA GLN A 478 6.86 -13.13 -20.18
C GLN A 478 8.15 -13.94 -20.16
N ALA A 479 8.37 -14.75 -21.20
CA ALA A 479 9.55 -15.59 -21.33
C ALA A 479 10.82 -14.84 -21.79
N SER A 480 10.68 -13.70 -22.47
CA SER A 480 11.80 -12.89 -23.00
C SER A 480 11.59 -11.42 -22.67
N LYS A 481 12.66 -10.76 -22.23
CA LYS A 481 12.62 -9.36 -21.78
C LYS A 481 13.80 -8.57 -22.33
N LYS A 482 13.58 -7.26 -22.50
CA LYS A 482 14.62 -6.31 -22.92
C LYS A 482 15.32 -5.73 -21.69
N PRO A 483 16.56 -5.21 -21.84
CA PRO A 483 17.19 -4.42 -20.80
C PRO A 483 16.34 -3.22 -20.40
N LEU A 484 16.31 -2.94 -19.09
CA LEU A 484 15.63 -1.79 -18.51
C LEU A 484 16.62 -0.62 -18.31
N PRO A 485 16.20 0.63 -18.44
CA PRO A 485 17.03 1.76 -18.05
C PRO A 485 17.16 1.80 -16.52
N LEU A 486 18.38 1.59 -16.02
CA LEU A 486 18.72 1.63 -14.60
C LEU A 486 19.59 2.84 -14.30
N ILE A 487 19.37 3.45 -13.14
CA ILE A 487 20.24 4.47 -12.57
C ILE A 487 20.91 3.88 -11.33
N ILE A 488 22.23 3.73 -11.38
CA ILE A 488 22.99 3.21 -10.25
C ILE A 488 23.76 4.36 -9.63
N GLU A 489 23.28 4.83 -8.48
CA GLU A 489 24.01 5.80 -7.70
C GLU A 489 25.07 5.09 -6.87
N ILE A 490 26.36 5.52 -7.04
CA ILE A 490 27.53 4.88 -6.44
C ILE A 490 28.41 5.89 -5.70
N GLY A 491 28.92 5.47 -4.54
CA GLY A 491 30.04 6.07 -3.82
C GLY A 491 31.21 5.10 -3.75
N LEU A 492 32.39 5.59 -3.44
CA LEU A 492 33.57 4.77 -3.17
C LEU A 492 34.18 5.20 -1.84
N LEU A 493 34.53 4.24 -0.99
CA LEU A 493 35.20 4.44 0.29
C LEU A 493 36.57 3.75 0.27
N ASP A 494 37.53 4.28 1.04
CA ASP A 494 38.76 3.55 1.36
C ASP A 494 38.52 2.56 2.51
N GLN A 495 39.55 1.81 2.91
CA GLN A 495 39.49 0.82 3.98
C GLN A 495 39.22 1.44 5.38
N GLN A 496 39.38 2.73 5.53
CA GLN A 496 39.14 3.51 6.75
C GLN A 496 37.81 4.25 6.69
N GLY A 497 37.01 4.02 5.64
CA GLY A 497 35.70 4.62 5.45
C GLY A 497 35.72 6.05 4.89
N LYS A 498 36.89 6.56 4.48
CA LYS A 498 36.93 7.88 3.89
C LYS A 498 36.46 7.86 2.44
N PRO A 499 35.54 8.76 2.04
CA PRO A 499 35.04 8.80 0.67
C PRO A 499 36.10 9.26 -0.34
N TYR A 500 36.17 8.58 -1.48
CA TYR A 500 36.96 9.00 -2.64
C TYR A 500 36.21 10.07 -3.45
N PRO A 501 36.92 11.11 -3.93
CA PRO A 501 36.36 11.97 -4.97
C PRO A 501 36.27 11.21 -6.29
N LEU A 502 35.08 11.18 -6.89
CA LEU A 502 34.78 10.36 -8.05
C LEU A 502 35.03 11.12 -9.36
N LYS A 503 35.93 10.58 -10.19
CA LYS A 503 36.16 11.02 -11.55
C LYS A 503 36.06 9.82 -12.49
N ILE A 504 35.09 9.85 -13.37
CA ILE A 504 34.91 8.82 -14.40
C ILE A 504 35.74 9.21 -15.63
N LYS A 505 36.43 8.24 -16.23
CA LYS A 505 37.21 8.46 -17.45
C LYS A 505 36.33 8.97 -18.59
N GLY A 506 36.67 10.14 -19.13
CA GLY A 506 35.89 10.80 -20.18
C GLY A 506 34.75 11.69 -19.68
N ASP A 507 34.48 11.75 -18.38
CA ASP A 507 33.50 12.67 -17.79
C ASP A 507 34.15 14.06 -17.62
N ILE A 508 33.45 15.08 -18.12
CA ILE A 508 33.85 16.50 -18.01
C ILE A 508 33.22 17.20 -16.80
N ASN A 509 32.29 16.51 -16.12
CA ASN A 509 31.57 17.07 -14.99
C ASN A 509 32.45 17.21 -13.75
N GLU A 510 31.97 18.00 -12.79
CA GLU A 510 32.66 18.22 -11.52
C GLU A 510 32.88 16.92 -10.75
N VAL A 511 33.95 16.90 -9.97
CA VAL A 511 34.29 15.82 -9.07
C VAL A 511 33.28 15.83 -7.91
N THR A 512 32.65 14.71 -7.65
CA THR A 512 31.66 14.53 -6.55
C THR A 512 32.00 13.29 -5.73
N TYR A 513 31.34 13.10 -4.60
CA TYR A 513 31.47 11.90 -3.77
C TYR A 513 30.37 10.87 -4.03
N SER A 514 29.45 11.17 -4.95
CA SER A 514 28.41 10.29 -5.45
C SER A 514 28.19 10.52 -6.94
N LYS A 515 28.01 9.47 -7.73
CA LYS A 515 27.76 9.55 -9.16
C LYS A 515 26.59 8.65 -9.55
N LYS A 516 25.71 9.17 -10.42
CA LYS A 516 24.62 8.41 -11.04
C LYS A 516 25.13 7.83 -12.37
N LEU A 517 25.10 6.51 -12.49
CA LEU A 517 25.55 5.76 -13.65
C LEU A 517 24.37 5.19 -14.41
N TRP A 518 24.34 5.41 -15.73
CA TRP A 518 23.31 4.84 -16.58
C TRP A 518 23.67 3.45 -17.06
N VAL A 519 22.83 2.46 -16.77
CA VAL A 519 22.95 1.08 -17.23
C VAL A 519 21.68 0.75 -18.02
N ASN A 520 21.67 1.04 -19.31
CA ASN A 520 20.53 0.86 -20.22
C ASN A 520 20.75 -0.26 -21.25
N LYS A 521 21.78 -1.08 -21.05
CA LYS A 521 22.14 -2.26 -21.86
C LYS A 521 22.38 -3.45 -20.94
N GLU A 522 22.48 -4.63 -21.52
CA GLU A 522 22.82 -5.86 -20.77
C GLU A 522 24.11 -5.68 -19.96
N GLN A 523 25.10 -4.97 -20.52
CA GLN A 523 26.36 -4.73 -19.84
C GLN A 523 26.81 -3.27 -20.01
N ALA A 524 27.33 -2.69 -18.90
CA ALA A 524 27.97 -1.38 -18.89
C ALA A 524 29.23 -1.42 -18.02
N CYS A 525 30.31 -0.76 -18.45
CA CYS A 525 31.55 -0.68 -17.69
C CYS A 525 31.98 0.78 -17.50
N PHE A 526 32.26 1.15 -16.26
CA PHE A 526 32.72 2.48 -15.90
C PHE A 526 34.12 2.40 -15.30
N THR A 527 34.98 3.36 -15.66
CA THR A 527 36.35 3.46 -15.16
C THR A 527 36.49 4.70 -14.30
N PHE A 528 36.72 4.50 -13.01
CA PHE A 528 37.06 5.59 -12.07
C PHE A 528 38.58 5.82 -12.06
N GLU A 529 38.99 7.08 -12.18
CA GLU A 529 40.39 7.49 -12.18
C GLU A 529 40.85 7.91 -10.79
N ASN A 530 42.16 7.89 -10.58
CA ASN A 530 42.84 8.34 -9.33
C ASN A 530 42.51 7.48 -8.09
N ILE A 531 42.11 6.25 -8.26
CA ILE A 531 41.85 5.28 -7.18
C ILE A 531 43.16 4.54 -6.88
N LYS A 532 43.91 5.02 -5.88
CA LYS A 532 45.27 4.54 -5.57
C LYS A 532 45.32 3.16 -4.92
N GLN A 533 44.28 2.80 -4.18
CA GLN A 533 44.12 1.53 -3.45
C GLN A 533 42.75 0.91 -3.79
N PRO A 534 42.55 -0.39 -3.52
CA PRO A 534 41.23 -1.01 -3.68
C PRO A 534 40.19 -0.23 -2.88
N ALA A 535 39.16 0.22 -3.54
CA ALA A 535 38.04 0.96 -2.96
C ALA A 535 36.84 0.06 -2.73
N ILE A 536 36.08 0.38 -1.69
CA ILE A 536 34.83 -0.27 -1.32
C ILE A 536 33.70 0.48 -1.99
N PRO A 537 32.92 -0.14 -2.89
CA PRO A 537 31.82 0.55 -3.56
C PRO A 537 30.55 0.51 -2.71
N ALA A 538 29.99 1.69 -2.46
CA ALA A 538 28.64 1.89 -1.95
C ALA A 538 27.66 1.97 -3.14
N ILE A 539 27.03 0.87 -3.47
CA ILE A 539 26.20 0.70 -4.68
C ILE A 539 24.73 0.87 -4.33
N LEU A 540 23.95 1.49 -5.22
CA LEU A 540 22.52 1.77 -5.04
C LEU A 540 22.23 2.76 -3.90
N ARG A 541 23.03 3.80 -3.71
CA ARG A 541 22.67 4.88 -2.80
C ARG A 541 21.24 5.35 -3.06
N ASN A 542 20.48 5.65 -2.00
CA ASN A 542 19.07 5.97 -2.04
C ASN A 542 18.18 4.87 -2.69
N PHE A 543 18.69 3.63 -2.83
CA PHE A 543 18.02 2.61 -3.64
C PHE A 543 17.62 3.14 -5.01
N SER A 544 18.60 3.64 -5.74
CA SER A 544 18.42 4.44 -6.97
C SER A 544 17.75 3.71 -8.14
N SER A 545 17.56 2.40 -8.06
CA SER A 545 16.75 1.58 -8.99
C SER A 545 16.13 0.38 -8.26
N PRO A 546 14.89 -0.01 -8.58
CA PRO A 546 14.21 -1.14 -7.94
C PRO A 546 14.70 -2.49 -8.51
N ILE A 547 15.84 -2.93 -8.03
CA ILE A 547 16.55 -4.13 -8.53
C ILE A 547 17.02 -5.05 -7.40
N LYS A 548 17.32 -6.29 -7.74
CA LYS A 548 18.06 -7.22 -6.88
C LYS A 548 19.56 -7.11 -7.20
N LEU A 549 20.35 -6.71 -6.22
CA LEU A 549 21.81 -6.70 -6.35
C LEU A 549 22.35 -8.11 -6.05
N LEU A 550 23.00 -8.74 -7.05
CA LEU A 550 23.54 -10.10 -6.91
C LEU A 550 24.94 -10.12 -6.27
N ARG A 551 25.64 -8.98 -6.25
CA ARG A 551 26.94 -8.87 -5.58
C ARG A 551 26.75 -9.02 -4.06
N ILE A 552 27.42 -10.00 -3.49
CA ILE A 552 27.56 -10.13 -2.03
C ILE A 552 28.95 -9.60 -1.67
N PRO A 553 29.07 -8.44 -0.99
CA PRO A 553 30.37 -7.93 -0.58
C PRO A 553 31.06 -8.84 0.43
N PRO A 554 32.40 -8.92 0.46
CA PRO A 554 33.13 -9.53 1.56
C PRO A 554 32.75 -8.92 2.91
N LYS A 555 32.88 -9.68 4.01
CA LYS A 555 32.55 -9.22 5.37
C LYS A 555 33.28 -7.93 5.75
N GLU A 556 34.53 -7.80 5.35
CA GLU A 556 35.37 -6.61 5.61
C GLU A 556 34.81 -5.36 4.93
N GLU A 557 34.32 -5.47 3.69
CA GLU A 557 33.66 -4.35 3.00
C GLU A 557 32.35 -3.97 3.69
N LEU A 558 31.55 -4.98 4.09
CA LEU A 558 30.28 -4.75 4.80
C LEU A 558 30.51 -4.00 6.12
N LEU A 559 31.54 -4.37 6.90
CA LEU A 559 31.88 -3.71 8.15
C LEU A 559 32.23 -2.22 7.94
N VAL A 560 32.94 -1.89 6.85
CA VAL A 560 33.27 -0.49 6.53
C VAL A 560 31.98 0.26 6.13
N LEU A 561 31.10 -0.35 5.32
CA LEU A 561 29.83 0.28 4.93
C LEU A 561 28.90 0.48 6.14
N MET A 562 28.79 -0.50 7.04
CA MET A 562 27.99 -0.40 8.29
C MET A 562 28.45 0.76 9.18
N ARG A 563 29.76 0.96 9.31
CA ARG A 563 30.35 1.95 10.20
C ARG A 563 30.36 3.35 9.60
N TYR A 564 30.73 3.48 8.32
CA TYR A 564 31.18 4.74 7.75
C TYR A 564 30.39 5.25 6.54
N GLU A 565 29.51 4.42 5.92
CA GLU A 565 28.72 4.92 4.79
C GLU A 565 27.73 5.99 5.27
N HIS A 566 27.63 7.09 4.50
CA HIS A 566 26.75 8.21 4.81
C HIS A 566 25.33 8.03 4.28
N ASP A 567 25.15 7.23 3.20
CA ASP A 567 23.84 6.93 2.68
C ASP A 567 23.08 5.98 3.63
N PRO A 568 21.94 6.39 4.20
CA PRO A 568 21.22 5.57 5.18
C PRO A 568 20.79 4.22 4.65
N TYR A 569 20.38 4.17 3.36
CA TYR A 569 19.94 2.92 2.76
C TYR A 569 21.11 1.92 2.61
N VAL A 570 22.24 2.33 2.02
CA VAL A 570 23.40 1.44 1.85
C VAL A 570 23.95 0.99 3.20
N ARG A 571 23.98 1.90 4.18
CA ARG A 571 24.40 1.58 5.55
C ARG A 571 23.50 0.50 6.16
N TRP A 572 22.17 0.67 6.05
CA TRP A 572 21.20 -0.30 6.51
C TRP A 572 21.31 -1.63 5.73
N ASP A 573 21.37 -1.57 4.39
CA ASP A 573 21.47 -2.79 3.56
C ASP A 573 22.73 -3.61 3.91
N ALA A 574 23.85 -2.94 4.21
CA ALA A 574 25.06 -3.61 4.65
C ALA A 574 24.86 -4.38 5.98
N THR A 575 24.11 -3.83 6.96
CA THR A 575 23.79 -4.57 8.20
C THR A 575 22.91 -5.78 7.90
N GLN A 576 21.92 -5.63 7.02
CA GLN A 576 21.02 -6.71 6.64
C GLN A 576 21.74 -7.83 5.87
N VAL A 577 22.64 -7.46 4.94
CA VAL A 577 23.43 -8.43 4.18
C VAL A 577 24.41 -9.17 5.09
N TYR A 578 25.02 -8.48 6.05
CA TYR A 578 25.92 -9.12 7.02
C TYR A 578 25.14 -10.12 7.89
N ALA A 579 24.05 -9.70 8.51
CA ALA A 579 23.21 -10.57 9.34
C ALA A 579 22.67 -11.77 8.54
N PHE A 580 22.28 -11.56 7.28
CA PHE A 580 21.85 -12.64 6.39
C PHE A 580 23.00 -13.64 6.10
N SER A 581 24.24 -13.15 5.98
CA SER A 581 25.41 -14.06 5.79
C SER A 581 25.62 -14.98 6.98
N LEU A 582 25.45 -14.47 8.22
CA LEU A 582 25.49 -15.26 9.46
C LEU A 582 24.37 -16.30 9.49
N ILE A 583 23.14 -15.90 9.17
CA ILE A 583 21.99 -16.82 9.09
C ILE A 583 22.26 -17.92 8.06
N LYS A 584 22.75 -17.57 6.87
CA LYS A 584 23.08 -18.55 5.83
C LYS A 584 24.15 -19.55 6.26
N GLU A 585 25.13 -19.13 7.05
CA GLU A 585 26.14 -19.99 7.64
C GLU A 585 25.53 -20.92 8.69
N MET A 586 24.63 -20.41 9.53
CA MET A 586 23.89 -21.23 10.51
C MET A 586 22.99 -22.26 9.82
N LEU A 587 22.28 -21.89 8.76
CA LEU A 587 21.43 -22.79 7.98
C LEU A 587 22.21 -23.94 7.34
N ARG A 588 23.46 -23.70 6.91
CA ARG A 588 24.35 -24.75 6.37
C ARG A 588 24.81 -25.74 7.45
N ASN A 589 24.92 -25.28 8.68
CA ASN A 589 25.43 -26.04 9.81
C ASN A 589 24.33 -26.55 10.77
N LYS A 590 23.06 -26.50 10.35
CA LYS A 590 21.89 -26.83 11.21
C LYS A 590 21.92 -28.22 11.86
N ASP A 591 22.57 -29.19 11.22
CA ASP A 591 22.67 -30.59 11.73
C ASP A 591 23.74 -30.78 12.81
N SER A 592 24.58 -29.77 13.10
CA SER A 592 25.71 -29.90 14.03
C SER A 592 25.35 -29.62 15.49
N ASN A 593 24.14 -29.23 15.84
CA ASN A 593 23.69 -28.76 17.17
C ASN A 593 24.56 -27.66 17.82
N ASN A 594 25.57 -27.17 17.10
CA ASN A 594 26.44 -26.06 17.51
C ASN A 594 26.26 -24.94 16.50
N TYR A 595 25.45 -23.91 16.84
CA TYR A 595 25.46 -22.69 16.07
C TYR A 595 26.84 -22.04 16.21
N PRO A 596 27.45 -21.62 15.09
CA PRO A 596 28.74 -20.92 15.13
C PRO A 596 28.63 -19.67 16.00
N GLU A 597 29.69 -19.33 16.69
CA GLU A 597 29.83 -18.04 17.36
C GLU A 597 29.67 -16.92 16.32
N ILE A 598 28.99 -15.83 16.69
CA ILE A 598 28.94 -14.64 15.85
C ILE A 598 30.34 -14.04 15.79
N ASP A 599 30.69 -13.54 14.60
CA ASP A 599 31.95 -12.81 14.39
C ASP A 599 32.00 -11.58 15.32
N SER A 600 33.02 -11.48 16.16
CA SER A 600 33.19 -10.35 17.09
C SER A 600 33.22 -8.99 16.39
N ALA A 601 33.67 -8.96 15.12
CA ALA A 601 33.68 -7.74 14.31
C ALA A 601 32.25 -7.22 14.01
N TYR A 602 31.25 -8.12 13.92
CA TYR A 602 29.84 -7.74 13.79
C TYR A 602 29.31 -7.14 15.11
N GLU A 603 29.64 -7.79 16.24
CA GLU A 603 29.26 -7.30 17.57
C GLU A 603 29.82 -5.89 17.82
N GLU A 604 31.12 -5.69 17.50
CA GLU A 604 31.79 -4.40 17.60
C GLU A 604 31.11 -3.34 16.70
N ALA A 605 30.79 -3.67 15.46
CA ALA A 605 30.13 -2.75 14.56
C ALA A 605 28.74 -2.33 15.05
N ILE A 606 27.92 -3.26 15.58
CA ILE A 606 26.64 -2.95 16.19
C ILE A 606 26.80 -2.06 17.42
N ASN A 607 27.82 -2.34 18.27
CA ASN A 607 28.12 -1.52 19.43
C ASN A 607 28.52 -0.09 19.03
N GLU A 608 29.41 0.07 18.04
CA GLU A 608 29.81 1.38 17.51
C GLU A 608 28.63 2.16 16.94
N ILE A 609 27.72 1.51 16.19
CA ILE A 609 26.50 2.14 15.67
C ILE A 609 25.62 2.67 16.81
N LEU A 610 25.46 1.90 17.89
CA LEU A 610 24.64 2.31 19.03
C LEU A 610 25.23 3.52 19.75
N LEU A 611 26.54 3.60 19.84
CA LEU A 611 27.28 4.67 20.53
C LEU A 611 27.58 5.91 19.66
N ASP A 612 27.40 5.83 18.33
CA ASP A 612 27.66 6.97 17.42
C ASP A 612 26.58 8.05 17.60
N GLU A 613 26.95 9.20 18.16
CA GLU A 613 26.02 10.33 18.39
C GLU A 613 25.57 11.03 17.10
N ASN A 614 26.22 10.77 15.96
CA ASN A 614 25.85 11.37 14.67
C ASN A 614 24.72 10.61 13.96
N ILE A 615 24.34 9.45 14.47
CA ILE A 615 23.22 8.66 13.92
C ILE A 615 21.98 8.94 14.76
N ASP A 616 20.88 9.36 14.12
CA ASP A 616 19.61 9.55 14.83
C ASP A 616 19.04 8.23 15.38
N SER A 617 18.25 8.31 16.44
CA SER A 617 17.69 7.14 17.14
C SER A 617 16.82 6.27 16.26
N ALA A 618 16.09 6.85 15.31
CA ALA A 618 15.21 6.10 14.40
C ALA A 618 16.04 5.25 13.43
N LEU A 619 17.14 5.81 12.91
CA LEU A 619 18.04 5.06 12.04
C LEU A 619 18.80 3.98 12.83
N LYS A 620 19.28 4.26 14.06
CA LYS A 620 19.88 3.24 14.95
C LYS A 620 18.94 2.06 15.15
N ALA A 621 17.67 2.34 15.42
CA ALA A 621 16.65 1.29 15.60
C ALA A 621 16.52 0.36 14.38
N LEU A 622 16.69 0.88 13.15
CA LEU A 622 16.68 0.07 11.93
C LEU A 622 17.99 -0.70 11.71
N LEU A 623 19.13 -0.08 12.02
CA LEU A 623 20.45 -0.66 11.79
C LEU A 623 20.73 -1.88 12.67
N ILE A 624 20.14 -1.95 13.86
CA ILE A 624 20.32 -3.09 14.79
C ILE A 624 19.33 -4.24 14.56
N GLN A 625 18.32 -4.06 13.70
CA GLN A 625 17.33 -5.09 13.41
C GLN A 625 17.94 -6.22 12.60
N ILE A 626 17.65 -7.45 13.00
CA ILE A 626 17.97 -8.64 12.22
C ILE A 626 16.87 -8.83 11.16
N PRO A 627 17.22 -9.23 9.91
CA PRO A 627 16.24 -9.47 8.86
C PRO A 627 15.09 -10.33 9.35
N THR A 628 13.87 -9.97 8.99
CA THR A 628 12.67 -10.75 9.34
C THR A 628 12.68 -12.12 8.65
N GLU A 629 11.95 -13.08 9.16
CA GLU A 629 11.82 -14.39 8.51
C GLU A 629 11.35 -14.25 7.06
N ARG A 630 10.43 -13.33 6.80
CA ARG A 630 9.93 -13.02 5.47
C ARG A 630 11.02 -12.49 4.53
N GLU A 631 11.88 -11.56 4.99
CA GLU A 631 13.01 -11.06 4.21
C GLU A 631 14.03 -12.15 3.89
N ILE A 632 14.22 -13.11 4.79
CA ILE A 632 15.10 -14.26 4.61
C ILE A 632 14.53 -15.24 3.58
N ILE A 633 13.23 -15.57 3.70
CA ILE A 633 12.50 -16.47 2.80
C ILE A 633 12.63 -16.02 1.34
N GLU A 634 12.57 -14.71 1.08
CA GLU A 634 12.73 -14.19 -0.29
C GLU A 634 14.12 -14.42 -0.89
N LYS A 635 15.16 -14.59 -0.04
CA LYS A 635 16.57 -14.70 -0.46
C LYS A 635 17.11 -16.14 -0.52
N ILE A 636 16.29 -17.15 -0.18
CA ILE A 636 16.70 -18.55 -0.18
C ILE A 636 15.89 -19.39 -1.16
N ASP A 637 16.49 -20.50 -1.64
CA ASP A 637 15.89 -21.36 -2.67
C ASP A 637 14.94 -22.39 -2.08
N VAL A 638 15.28 -22.95 -0.89
CA VAL A 638 14.46 -23.95 -0.18
C VAL A 638 14.22 -23.45 1.23
N ILE A 639 12.95 -23.29 1.58
CA ILE A 639 12.51 -22.75 2.87
C ILE A 639 12.51 -23.85 3.94
N ASP A 640 13.31 -23.62 5.00
CA ASP A 640 13.22 -24.35 6.27
C ASP A 640 12.86 -23.35 7.37
N VAL A 641 11.57 -23.21 7.61
CA VAL A 641 11.01 -22.19 8.52
C VAL A 641 11.59 -22.31 9.92
N ASN A 642 11.73 -23.54 10.43
CA ASN A 642 12.26 -23.81 11.77
C ASN A 642 13.73 -23.39 11.89
N ALA A 643 14.58 -23.78 10.92
CA ALA A 643 15.99 -23.42 10.92
C ALA A 643 16.20 -21.91 10.77
N ILE A 644 15.40 -21.23 9.94
CA ILE A 644 15.42 -19.76 9.80
C ILE A 644 15.09 -19.10 11.15
N HIS A 645 14.00 -19.52 11.77
CA HIS A 645 13.57 -18.99 13.06
C HIS A 645 14.64 -19.17 14.14
N GLN A 646 15.18 -20.37 14.30
CA GLN A 646 16.21 -20.67 15.28
C GLN A 646 17.49 -19.86 15.04
N SER A 647 17.92 -19.69 13.78
CA SER A 647 19.10 -18.90 13.44
C SER A 647 18.92 -17.43 13.85
N ARG A 648 17.76 -16.83 13.59
CA ARG A 648 17.46 -15.45 14.00
C ARG A 648 17.45 -15.28 15.52
N VAL A 649 16.78 -16.19 16.24
CA VAL A 649 16.71 -16.16 17.70
C VAL A 649 18.11 -16.29 18.30
N SER A 650 18.96 -17.17 17.73
CA SER A 650 20.34 -17.36 18.19
C SER A 650 21.16 -16.07 18.05
N ILE A 651 21.10 -15.36 16.92
CA ILE A 651 21.79 -14.08 16.74
C ILE A 651 21.32 -13.07 17.78
N CYS A 652 20.00 -12.91 17.96
CA CYS A 652 19.45 -11.99 18.95
C CYS A 652 19.92 -12.32 20.38
N LYS A 653 19.95 -13.60 20.75
CA LYS A 653 20.44 -14.05 22.07
C LYS A 653 21.91 -13.72 22.29
N ILE A 654 22.76 -13.99 21.31
CA ILE A 654 24.19 -13.69 21.40
C ILE A 654 24.41 -12.16 21.52
N LEU A 655 23.73 -11.34 20.70
CA LEU A 655 23.82 -9.89 20.82
C LEU A 655 23.33 -9.40 22.19
N ALA A 656 22.20 -9.93 22.69
CA ALA A 656 21.66 -9.61 24.00
C ALA A 656 22.63 -9.97 25.16
N GLU A 657 23.44 -11.04 25.01
CA GLU A 657 24.46 -11.43 25.99
C GLU A 657 25.70 -10.53 25.88
N LYS A 658 26.26 -10.40 24.68
CA LYS A 658 27.53 -9.72 24.43
C LYS A 658 27.44 -8.20 24.59
N LEU A 659 26.32 -7.58 24.19
CA LEU A 659 26.13 -6.13 24.24
C LEU A 659 25.14 -5.70 25.33
N LYS A 660 24.90 -6.54 26.33
CA LYS A 660 23.92 -6.31 27.39
C LYS A 660 24.02 -4.93 28.00
N SER A 661 25.21 -4.52 28.48
CA SER A 661 25.41 -3.23 29.12
C SER A 661 25.07 -2.08 28.18
N THR A 662 25.58 -2.13 26.92
CA THR A 662 25.29 -1.10 25.93
C THR A 662 23.79 -1.00 25.63
N PHE A 663 23.11 -2.13 25.46
CA PHE A 663 21.67 -2.13 25.23
C PHE A 663 20.88 -1.59 26.42
N GLU A 664 21.25 -1.93 27.66
CA GLU A 664 20.61 -1.41 28.87
C GLU A 664 20.81 0.11 28.98
N ASP A 665 22.02 0.61 28.76
CA ASP A 665 22.35 2.06 28.79
C ASP A 665 21.59 2.83 27.70
N VAL A 666 21.52 2.28 26.48
CA VAL A 666 20.77 2.88 25.35
C VAL A 666 19.28 2.91 25.66
N TYR A 667 18.72 1.82 26.21
CA TYR A 667 17.33 1.78 26.62
C TYR A 667 17.03 2.84 27.67
N ASP A 668 17.80 2.87 28.77
CA ASP A 668 17.64 3.81 29.87
C ASP A 668 17.79 5.26 29.38
N THR A 669 18.72 5.55 28.48
CA THR A 669 18.89 6.86 27.85
C THR A 669 17.69 7.26 27.01
N ALA A 670 17.19 6.36 26.16
CA ALA A 670 16.10 6.63 25.24
C ALA A 670 14.76 6.86 25.98
N ILE A 671 14.47 6.09 27.04
CA ILE A 671 13.24 6.28 27.83
C ILE A 671 13.28 7.49 28.74
N ASN A 672 14.48 7.94 29.16
CA ASN A 672 14.66 9.13 30.01
C ASN A 672 14.83 10.42 29.20
N ALA A 673 14.77 10.35 27.86
CA ALA A 673 14.83 11.53 27.02
C ALA A 673 13.65 12.47 27.28
N ASN A 674 13.91 13.78 27.22
CA ASN A 674 12.85 14.78 27.38
C ASN A 674 11.82 14.63 26.24
N ASN A 675 10.54 14.88 26.56
CA ASN A 675 9.41 14.90 25.60
C ASN A 675 9.08 13.53 24.96
N LEU A 676 9.21 12.42 25.72
CA LEU A 676 8.86 11.08 25.23
C LEU A 676 7.38 10.95 24.79
N ASP A 677 6.54 11.89 25.20
CA ASP A 677 5.11 11.93 24.89
C ASP A 677 4.75 12.79 23.66
N ASP A 678 5.72 13.48 23.02
CA ASP A 678 5.45 14.30 21.86
C ASP A 678 5.57 13.53 20.54
N LEU A 679 5.11 14.12 19.44
CA LEU A 679 5.13 13.54 18.11
C LEU A 679 6.32 14.08 17.25
N SER A 680 7.36 14.62 17.88
CA SER A 680 8.57 15.02 17.17
C SER A 680 9.33 13.79 16.63
N ASN A 681 10.09 14.00 15.56
CA ASN A 681 10.94 12.96 14.97
C ASN A 681 11.93 12.38 15.97
N GLU A 682 12.45 13.22 16.84
CA GLU A 682 13.39 12.80 17.90
C GLU A 682 12.71 11.89 18.92
N ALA A 683 11.54 12.27 19.44
CA ALA A 683 10.78 11.48 20.41
C ALA A 683 10.32 10.13 19.81
N MET A 684 9.80 10.14 18.59
CA MET A 684 9.45 8.91 17.87
C MET A 684 10.67 8.01 17.66
N GLY A 685 11.83 8.58 17.30
CA GLY A 685 13.10 7.86 17.15
C GLY A 685 13.55 7.22 18.46
N ASN A 686 13.45 7.94 19.58
CA ASN A 686 13.84 7.41 20.89
C ASN A 686 12.94 6.26 21.32
N ARG A 687 11.61 6.36 21.12
CA ARG A 687 10.68 5.25 21.37
C ARG A 687 10.98 4.04 20.48
N ALA A 688 11.28 4.27 19.20
CA ALA A 688 11.64 3.20 18.28
C ALA A 688 12.92 2.48 18.70
N LEU A 689 13.94 3.24 19.12
CA LEU A 689 15.20 2.68 19.60
C LEU A 689 15.04 1.91 20.91
N ALA A 690 14.33 2.47 21.89
CA ALA A 690 14.01 1.79 23.15
C ALA A 690 13.31 0.44 22.91
N ASN A 691 12.29 0.42 22.06
CA ASN A 691 11.55 -0.79 21.72
C ASN A 691 12.41 -1.82 20.96
N ALA A 692 13.26 -1.38 20.03
CA ALA A 692 14.16 -2.26 19.29
C ALA A 692 15.18 -2.95 20.19
N VAL A 693 15.76 -2.19 21.10
CA VAL A 693 16.74 -2.69 22.10
C VAL A 693 16.06 -3.64 23.09
N LEU A 694 14.91 -3.27 23.63
CA LEU A 694 14.16 -4.10 24.57
C LEU A 694 13.78 -5.46 23.97
N LYS A 695 13.38 -5.48 22.70
CA LYS A 695 13.04 -6.70 21.95
C LYS A 695 14.23 -7.68 21.82
N ILE A 696 15.45 -7.15 21.73
CA ILE A 696 16.68 -7.96 21.74
C ILE A 696 16.99 -8.42 23.15
N LEU A 697 16.98 -7.54 24.13
CA LEU A 697 17.33 -7.85 25.53
C LEU A 697 16.50 -8.98 26.14
N VAL A 698 15.20 -9.06 25.87
CA VAL A 698 14.32 -10.09 26.43
C VAL A 698 14.62 -11.50 25.92
N GLN A 699 15.41 -11.65 24.83
CA GLN A 699 15.69 -12.98 24.25
C GLN A 699 16.45 -13.92 25.18
N ASN A 700 17.22 -13.37 26.12
CA ASN A 700 17.92 -14.16 27.12
C ASN A 700 17.04 -14.52 28.32
N GLN A 701 15.79 -14.05 28.35
CA GLN A 701 14.79 -14.35 29.39
C GLN A 701 15.24 -14.01 30.82
N GLU A 702 16.10 -13.01 30.95
CA GLU A 702 16.52 -12.51 32.26
C GLU A 702 15.41 -11.69 32.94
N SER A 703 15.39 -11.69 34.27
CA SER A 703 14.30 -11.08 35.04
C SER A 703 14.19 -9.57 34.82
N ARG A 704 15.31 -8.83 34.68
CA ARG A 704 15.28 -7.36 34.50
C ARG A 704 14.65 -6.96 33.16
N PRO A 705 15.09 -7.44 32.00
CA PRO A 705 14.47 -7.11 30.72
C PRO A 705 12.98 -7.51 30.63
N ILE A 706 12.61 -8.67 31.16
CA ILE A 706 11.21 -9.12 31.19
C ILE A 706 10.37 -8.16 32.04
N LYS A 707 10.87 -7.77 33.22
CA LYS A 707 10.18 -6.80 34.05
C LYS A 707 10.05 -5.43 33.38
N LEU A 708 11.11 -4.94 32.71
CA LEU A 708 11.05 -3.68 31.94
C LEU A 708 9.96 -3.75 30.86
N ALA A 709 9.91 -4.85 30.11
CA ALA A 709 8.90 -5.03 29.06
C ALA A 709 7.48 -5.10 29.64
N PHE A 710 7.31 -5.78 30.77
CA PHE A 710 6.02 -5.88 31.46
C PHE A 710 5.58 -4.50 32.01
N ASP A 711 6.47 -3.82 32.74
CA ASP A 711 6.18 -2.49 33.30
C ASP A 711 5.84 -1.48 32.19
N GLN A 712 6.55 -1.55 31.07
CA GLN A 712 6.26 -0.73 29.90
C GLN A 712 4.88 -1.07 29.30
N ALA A 713 4.54 -2.34 29.16
CA ALA A 713 3.27 -2.78 28.58
C ALA A 713 2.04 -2.34 29.39
N ILE A 714 2.16 -2.26 30.73
CA ILE A 714 1.00 -1.95 31.58
C ILE A 714 0.96 -0.52 32.11
N ASN A 715 2.08 0.21 32.13
CA ASN A 715 2.19 1.53 32.76
C ASN A 715 2.52 2.67 31.78
N ALA A 716 2.88 2.39 30.53
CA ALA A 716 3.26 3.44 29.60
C ALA A 716 2.08 4.35 29.22
N THR A 717 2.38 5.63 28.99
CA THR A 717 1.41 6.68 28.64
C THR A 717 1.21 6.85 27.14
N SER A 718 1.96 6.12 26.30
CA SER A 718 1.78 6.10 24.85
C SER A 718 1.58 4.69 24.31
N MET A 719 0.70 4.54 23.34
CA MET A 719 0.42 3.25 22.70
C MET A 719 1.68 2.65 22.05
N THR A 720 2.61 3.47 21.52
CA THR A 720 3.89 2.99 20.98
C THR A 720 4.69 2.21 22.02
N MET A 721 4.75 2.72 23.24
CA MET A 721 5.50 2.06 24.31
C MET A 721 4.75 0.82 24.82
N VAL A 722 3.42 0.90 24.99
CA VAL A 722 2.59 -0.25 25.37
C VAL A 722 2.78 -1.41 24.38
N ILE A 723 2.65 -1.13 23.08
CA ILE A 723 2.83 -2.13 22.03
C ILE A 723 4.29 -2.64 21.99
N GLY A 724 5.28 -1.77 22.22
CA GLY A 724 6.69 -2.17 22.31
C GLY A 724 6.96 -3.16 23.43
N GLY A 725 6.38 -2.93 24.61
CA GLY A 725 6.46 -3.87 25.74
C GLY A 725 5.78 -5.21 25.45
N LEU A 726 4.56 -5.18 24.89
CA LEU A 726 3.84 -6.37 24.45
C LEU A 726 4.58 -7.15 23.35
N ASP A 727 5.15 -6.45 22.34
CA ASP A 727 5.92 -7.09 21.26
C ASP A 727 7.18 -7.76 21.79
N ALA A 728 7.86 -7.14 22.76
CA ALA A 728 9.01 -7.75 23.44
C ALA A 728 8.62 -9.04 24.19
N LEU A 729 7.47 -9.05 24.86
CA LEU A 729 6.97 -10.23 25.61
C LEU A 729 6.32 -11.29 24.72
N ASN A 730 5.83 -10.95 23.54
CA ASN A 730 4.92 -11.80 22.77
C ASN A 730 5.45 -13.21 22.51
N ASN A 731 6.76 -13.35 22.44
CA ASN A 731 7.46 -14.60 22.14
C ASN A 731 8.18 -15.23 23.36
N ILE A 732 7.85 -14.76 24.56
CA ILE A 732 8.45 -15.22 25.81
C ILE A 732 7.43 -16.08 26.58
N ASP A 733 7.75 -17.35 26.82
CA ASP A 733 6.89 -18.26 27.59
C ASP A 733 7.05 -18.00 29.10
N LYS A 734 6.43 -16.92 29.54
CA LYS A 734 6.42 -16.45 30.95
C LYS A 734 5.06 -15.89 31.32
N PRO A 735 4.68 -15.93 32.62
CA PRO A 735 3.41 -15.39 33.11
C PRO A 735 3.17 -13.94 32.72
N GLU A 736 4.23 -13.10 32.72
CA GLU A 736 4.21 -11.67 32.41
C GLU A 736 3.59 -11.38 31.03
N ARG A 737 3.83 -12.25 30.04
CA ARG A 737 3.20 -12.14 28.72
C ARG A 737 1.68 -12.23 28.81
N ASN A 738 1.19 -13.26 29.47
CA ASN A 738 -0.25 -13.51 29.54
C ASN A 738 -0.94 -12.44 30.40
N GLU A 739 -0.33 -12.01 31.50
CA GLU A 739 -0.84 -10.92 32.35
C GLU A 739 -0.90 -9.59 31.57
N ALA A 740 0.12 -9.25 30.79
CA ALA A 740 0.14 -8.04 29.98
C ALA A 740 -0.91 -8.08 28.87
N LEU A 741 -1.07 -9.20 28.14
CA LEU A 741 -2.10 -9.38 27.12
C LEU A 741 -3.51 -9.33 27.69
N GLU A 742 -3.72 -9.93 28.88
CA GLU A 742 -5.01 -9.87 29.56
C GLU A 742 -5.34 -8.47 30.05
N HIS A 743 -4.33 -7.74 30.57
CA HIS A 743 -4.48 -6.32 30.95
C HIS A 743 -4.89 -5.49 29.73
N PHE A 744 -4.18 -5.64 28.60
CA PHE A 744 -4.49 -4.94 27.36
C PHE A 744 -5.90 -5.26 26.86
N TYR A 745 -6.30 -6.55 26.85
CA TYR A 745 -7.64 -6.97 26.46
C TYR A 745 -8.72 -6.31 27.34
N LYS A 746 -8.58 -6.34 28.67
CA LYS A 746 -9.57 -5.73 29.58
C LYS A 746 -9.69 -4.23 29.39
N THR A 747 -8.56 -3.57 29.14
CA THR A 747 -8.54 -2.12 28.93
C THR A 747 -9.23 -1.71 27.63
N TRP A 748 -9.04 -2.50 26.55
CA TRP A 748 -9.42 -2.12 25.18
C TRP A 748 -10.55 -2.96 24.58
N LEU A 749 -11.25 -3.77 25.37
CA LEU A 749 -12.32 -4.68 24.89
C LEU A 749 -13.40 -3.98 24.05
N GLU A 750 -13.76 -2.75 24.40
CA GLU A 750 -14.81 -1.97 23.73
C GLU A 750 -14.25 -0.99 22.69
N HIS A 751 -12.96 -1.08 22.39
CA HIS A 751 -12.25 -0.25 21.42
C HIS A 751 -11.82 -1.09 20.22
N PRO A 752 -12.56 -1.06 19.08
CA PRO A 752 -12.32 -1.99 17.97
C PRO A 752 -10.91 -1.96 17.37
N LEU A 753 -10.31 -0.77 17.22
CA LEU A 753 -8.98 -0.62 16.61
C LEU A 753 -7.86 -1.14 17.50
N GLU A 754 -7.98 -0.92 18.82
CA GLU A 754 -7.03 -1.41 19.81
C GLU A 754 -7.18 -2.92 19.99
N LEU A 755 -8.42 -3.42 19.95
CA LEU A 755 -8.69 -4.86 19.98
C LEU A 755 -8.13 -5.59 18.75
N ASP A 756 -8.06 -4.95 17.59
CA ASP A 756 -7.36 -5.48 16.41
C ASP A 756 -5.87 -5.73 16.70
N LYS A 757 -5.21 -4.84 17.47
CA LYS A 757 -3.82 -5.02 17.90
C LYS A 757 -3.67 -6.27 18.80
N TRP A 758 -4.65 -6.50 19.69
CA TRP A 758 -4.65 -7.70 20.54
C TRP A 758 -4.78 -9.01 19.74
N PHE A 759 -5.67 -9.08 18.75
CA PHE A 759 -5.78 -10.23 17.86
C PHE A 759 -4.47 -10.47 17.07
N ALA A 760 -3.79 -9.38 16.66
CA ALA A 760 -2.53 -9.48 15.93
C ALA A 760 -1.41 -10.09 16.78
N PHE A 761 -1.35 -9.85 18.09
CA PHE A 761 -0.38 -10.48 18.98
C PHE A 761 -0.52 -12.01 19.02
N TYR A 762 -1.73 -12.52 19.10
CA TYR A 762 -1.95 -13.96 19.03
C TYR A 762 -1.59 -14.52 17.66
N ALA A 763 -1.96 -13.82 16.58
CA ALA A 763 -1.64 -14.26 15.22
C ALA A 763 -0.14 -14.35 14.93
N THR A 764 0.67 -13.50 15.55
CA THR A 764 2.11 -13.37 15.30
C THR A 764 3.00 -13.99 16.37
N SER A 765 2.43 -14.60 17.41
CA SER A 765 3.19 -15.33 18.43
C SER A 765 3.86 -16.59 17.86
N ILE A 766 5.07 -16.90 18.37
CA ILE A 766 5.79 -18.13 18.00
C ILE A 766 5.64 -19.25 19.06
N LEU A 767 4.84 -19.03 20.10
CA LEU A 767 4.65 -20.03 21.16
C LEU A 767 3.92 -21.26 20.63
N PRO A 768 4.14 -22.44 21.23
CA PRO A 768 3.65 -23.71 20.70
C PRO A 768 2.14 -23.77 20.44
N ASN A 769 1.33 -23.11 21.27
CA ASN A 769 -0.14 -23.11 21.19
C ASN A 769 -0.72 -22.06 20.22
N THR A 770 0.11 -21.35 19.47
CA THR A 770 -0.36 -20.23 18.63
C THR A 770 -1.41 -20.64 17.61
N TYR A 771 -1.28 -21.80 16.97
CA TYR A 771 -2.31 -22.29 16.03
C TYR A 771 -3.65 -22.52 16.73
N GLU A 772 -3.65 -23.16 17.88
CA GLU A 772 -4.84 -23.47 18.67
C GLU A 772 -5.50 -22.17 19.17
N ASP A 773 -4.69 -21.19 19.58
CA ASP A 773 -5.16 -19.86 20.00
C ASP A 773 -5.83 -19.14 18.82
N VAL A 774 -5.18 -19.07 17.66
CA VAL A 774 -5.73 -18.44 16.45
C VAL A 774 -7.05 -19.11 16.02
N ALA A 775 -7.07 -20.44 15.97
CA ALA A 775 -8.26 -21.22 15.63
C ALA A 775 -9.41 -21.02 16.64
N SER A 776 -9.09 -20.86 17.92
CA SER A 776 -10.08 -20.51 18.95
C SER A 776 -10.62 -19.10 18.78
N LEU A 777 -9.74 -18.14 18.49
CA LEU A 777 -10.07 -16.73 18.33
C LEU A 777 -10.99 -16.44 17.13
N THR A 778 -11.02 -17.29 16.11
CA THR A 778 -12.03 -17.17 15.04
C THR A 778 -13.49 -17.35 15.53
N ARG A 779 -13.66 -17.91 16.72
CA ARG A 779 -14.96 -18.09 17.40
C ARG A 779 -15.18 -17.09 18.56
N HIS A 780 -14.28 -16.17 18.75
CA HIS A 780 -14.37 -15.17 19.81
C HIS A 780 -15.58 -14.23 19.57
N PRO A 781 -16.36 -13.85 20.60
CA PRO A 781 -17.57 -13.02 20.44
C PRO A 781 -17.32 -11.66 19.74
N LYS A 782 -16.11 -11.12 19.85
CA LYS A 782 -15.69 -9.87 19.19
C LYS A 782 -15.02 -10.09 17.84
N PHE A 783 -14.91 -11.35 17.36
CA PHE A 783 -14.39 -11.65 16.03
C PHE A 783 -15.53 -11.69 15.02
N ASP A 784 -15.49 -10.77 14.05
CA ASP A 784 -16.47 -10.64 12.99
C ASP A 784 -15.81 -10.84 11.63
N LEU A 785 -16.19 -11.91 10.93
CA LEU A 785 -15.71 -12.21 9.58
C LEU A 785 -16.17 -11.20 8.53
N THR A 786 -17.21 -10.42 8.80
CA THR A 786 -17.71 -9.39 7.88
C THR A 786 -16.94 -8.09 8.01
N ASN A 787 -16.14 -7.92 9.06
CA ASN A 787 -15.28 -6.75 9.25
C ASN A 787 -13.88 -7.01 8.65
N PRO A 788 -13.49 -6.31 7.57
CA PRO A 788 -12.18 -6.52 6.93
C PRO A 788 -10.98 -6.29 7.86
N ASN A 789 -11.06 -5.32 8.81
CA ASN A 789 -9.99 -5.05 9.76
C ASN A 789 -9.78 -6.25 10.70
N ARG A 790 -10.87 -6.87 11.16
CA ARG A 790 -10.83 -8.03 12.03
C ARG A 790 -10.21 -9.26 11.34
N VAL A 791 -10.60 -9.50 10.09
CA VAL A 791 -10.02 -10.57 9.26
C VAL A 791 -8.52 -10.32 9.05
N ARG A 792 -8.12 -9.08 8.74
CA ARG A 792 -6.70 -8.72 8.58
C ARG A 792 -5.90 -8.91 9.85
N SER A 793 -6.44 -8.49 11.00
CA SER A 793 -5.72 -8.53 12.28
C SER A 793 -5.41 -9.95 12.77
N LEU A 794 -6.29 -10.91 12.53
CA LEU A 794 -6.09 -12.29 12.95
C LEU A 794 -5.61 -13.18 11.80
N LEU A 795 -6.46 -13.40 10.79
CA LEU A 795 -6.22 -14.44 9.78
C LEU A 795 -5.12 -14.07 8.78
N ASN A 796 -5.14 -12.83 8.27
CA ASN A 796 -4.11 -12.41 7.33
C ASN A 796 -2.73 -12.24 8.00
N ASN A 797 -2.68 -11.72 9.24
CA ASN A 797 -1.44 -11.68 10.01
C ASN A 797 -0.89 -13.09 10.28
N PHE A 798 -1.74 -14.05 10.65
CA PHE A 798 -1.32 -15.43 10.83
C PHE A 798 -0.72 -16.02 9.55
N ALA A 799 -1.40 -15.88 8.42
CA ALA A 799 -0.97 -16.46 7.15
C ALA A 799 0.27 -15.77 6.55
N SER A 800 0.43 -14.45 6.74
CA SER A 800 1.46 -13.66 6.08
C SER A 800 2.67 -13.34 6.97
N ASN A 801 2.48 -13.26 8.29
CA ASN A 801 3.50 -12.77 9.23
C ASN A 801 3.91 -13.83 10.28
N ASN A 802 3.37 -15.04 10.23
CA ASN A 802 3.75 -16.15 11.10
C ASN A 802 4.11 -17.40 10.29
N PRO A 803 5.24 -17.40 9.57
CA PRO A 803 5.61 -18.55 8.76
C PRO A 803 5.80 -19.83 9.60
N LEU A 804 6.23 -19.74 10.86
CA LEU A 804 6.47 -20.87 11.74
C LEU A 804 5.21 -21.72 11.97
N HIS A 805 4.07 -21.08 12.23
CA HIS A 805 2.82 -21.78 12.53
C HIS A 805 1.91 -21.92 11.30
N PHE A 806 2.00 -21.01 10.34
CA PHE A 806 1.26 -21.15 9.07
C PHE A 806 1.74 -22.34 8.26
N HIS A 807 3.06 -22.60 8.25
CA HIS A 807 3.69 -23.70 7.51
C HIS A 807 3.97 -24.95 8.37
N LYS A 808 3.12 -25.22 9.38
CA LYS A 808 3.21 -26.47 10.14
C LYS A 808 3.13 -27.69 9.21
N ASP A 809 3.91 -28.73 9.50
CA ASP A 809 4.05 -29.94 8.67
C ASP A 809 2.74 -30.74 8.55
N ASP A 810 1.80 -30.57 9.47
CA ASP A 810 0.47 -31.20 9.42
C ASP A 810 -0.50 -30.52 8.44
N GLY A 811 -0.16 -29.29 7.97
CA GLY A 811 -0.98 -28.49 7.06
C GLY A 811 -2.18 -27.79 7.68
N SER A 812 -2.30 -27.83 9.02
CA SER A 812 -3.43 -27.23 9.75
C SER A 812 -3.60 -25.73 9.49
N GLY A 813 -2.49 -24.98 9.33
CA GLY A 813 -2.51 -23.56 8.96
C GLY A 813 -3.15 -23.32 7.59
N TYR A 814 -2.85 -24.18 6.61
CA TYR A 814 -3.41 -24.08 5.26
C TYR A 814 -4.90 -24.42 5.23
N GLU A 815 -5.33 -25.40 6.03
CA GLU A 815 -6.74 -25.78 6.15
C GLU A 815 -7.56 -24.65 6.78
N LEU A 816 -7.07 -24.06 7.89
CA LEU A 816 -7.73 -22.94 8.54
C LEU A 816 -7.96 -21.76 7.56
N ILE A 817 -6.92 -21.39 6.81
CA ILE A 817 -7.03 -20.28 5.87
C ILE A 817 -7.94 -20.63 4.68
N SER A 818 -7.83 -21.83 4.10
CA SER A 818 -8.68 -22.22 2.97
C SER A 818 -10.18 -22.28 3.35
N ASP A 819 -10.51 -22.72 4.57
CA ASP A 819 -11.90 -22.74 5.04
C ASP A 819 -12.47 -21.33 5.23
N ASN A 820 -11.65 -20.41 5.75
CA ASN A 820 -12.06 -19.01 5.89
C ASN A 820 -12.16 -18.31 4.53
N VAL A 821 -11.26 -18.56 3.56
CA VAL A 821 -11.39 -18.07 2.18
C VAL A 821 -12.73 -18.48 1.59
N ILE A 822 -13.07 -19.77 1.63
CA ILE A 822 -14.35 -20.31 1.12
C ILE A 822 -15.56 -19.67 1.83
N SER A 823 -15.42 -19.36 3.10
CA SER A 823 -16.51 -18.76 3.89
C SER A 823 -16.72 -17.29 3.56
N ILE A 824 -15.62 -16.52 3.44
CA ILE A 824 -15.63 -15.08 3.17
C ILE A 824 -16.01 -14.80 1.71
N ASP A 825 -15.59 -15.65 0.77
CA ASP A 825 -15.90 -15.50 -0.66
C ASP A 825 -17.40 -15.39 -0.98
N LYS A 826 -18.23 -15.98 -0.14
CA LYS A 826 -19.69 -15.94 -0.28
C LYS A 826 -20.30 -14.55 -0.14
N PHE A 827 -19.60 -13.61 0.50
CA PHE A 827 -20.13 -12.28 0.77
C PHE A 827 -19.13 -11.15 0.51
N ASN A 828 -17.80 -11.39 0.62
CA ASN A 828 -16.75 -10.40 0.34
C ASN A 828 -15.60 -11.04 -0.45
N PRO A 829 -15.73 -11.12 -1.79
CA PRO A 829 -14.74 -11.71 -2.69
C PRO A 829 -13.35 -11.06 -2.59
N GLN A 830 -13.26 -9.73 -2.47
CA GLN A 830 -11.99 -9.01 -2.38
C GLN A 830 -11.16 -9.42 -1.15
N VAL A 831 -11.80 -9.50 0.02
CA VAL A 831 -11.12 -9.92 1.26
C VAL A 831 -10.70 -11.39 1.16
N ALA A 832 -11.54 -12.25 0.59
CA ALA A 832 -11.25 -13.67 0.37
C ALA A 832 -10.05 -13.88 -0.56
N ALA A 833 -10.00 -13.18 -1.69
CA ALA A 833 -8.90 -13.25 -2.66
C ALA A 833 -7.56 -12.83 -2.02
N ARG A 834 -7.55 -11.74 -1.26
CA ARG A 834 -6.34 -11.29 -0.53
C ARG A 834 -5.88 -12.29 0.53
N LEU A 835 -6.81 -12.92 1.24
CA LEU A 835 -6.50 -13.96 2.24
C LEU A 835 -5.96 -15.25 1.59
N ALA A 836 -6.29 -15.52 0.33
CA ALA A 836 -5.82 -16.69 -0.41
C ALA A 836 -4.36 -16.57 -0.91
N LEU A 837 -3.83 -15.35 -1.09
CA LEU A 837 -2.50 -15.09 -1.67
C LEU A 837 -1.35 -15.88 -1.01
N PRO A 838 -1.25 -16.01 0.33
CA PRO A 838 -0.18 -16.79 0.95
C PRO A 838 -0.13 -18.24 0.49
N LEU A 839 -1.28 -18.86 0.17
CA LEU A 839 -1.35 -20.26 -0.31
C LEU A 839 -0.75 -20.44 -1.71
N THR A 840 -0.66 -19.38 -2.53
CA THR A 840 -0.13 -19.45 -3.90
C THR A 840 1.39 -19.54 -3.97
N ARG A 841 2.11 -19.32 -2.86
CA ARG A 841 3.57 -19.22 -2.79
C ARG A 841 4.26 -20.54 -2.42
N TRP A 842 3.77 -21.65 -2.93
CA TRP A 842 4.20 -23.01 -2.57
C TRP A 842 5.54 -23.44 -3.14
N GLN A 843 6.06 -22.80 -4.19
CA GLN A 843 7.15 -23.31 -5.04
C GLN A 843 8.47 -23.55 -4.29
N LYS A 844 8.81 -22.71 -3.31
CA LYS A 844 10.06 -22.78 -2.55
C LYS A 844 9.97 -23.66 -1.29
N HIS A 845 8.80 -24.17 -0.95
CA HIS A 845 8.59 -25.01 0.23
C HIS A 845 9.02 -26.47 -0.03
N ASN A 846 9.23 -27.22 1.06
CA ASN A 846 9.54 -28.64 0.98
C ASN A 846 8.38 -29.44 0.37
N ASP A 847 8.64 -30.69 -0.06
CA ASP A 847 7.67 -31.51 -0.79
C ASP A 847 6.37 -31.80 -0.01
N GLN A 848 6.43 -31.88 1.32
CA GLN A 848 5.26 -32.10 2.16
C GLN A 848 4.40 -30.86 2.23
N GLN A 849 4.99 -29.72 2.57
CA GLN A 849 4.31 -28.42 2.63
C GLN A 849 3.73 -28.04 1.27
N ARG A 850 4.51 -28.22 0.19
CA ARG A 850 4.08 -27.98 -1.19
C ARG A 850 2.80 -28.77 -1.54
N ARG A 851 2.79 -30.10 -1.26
CA ARG A 851 1.62 -30.95 -1.51
C ARG A 851 0.39 -30.49 -0.72
N LEU A 852 0.57 -30.08 0.54
CA LEU A 852 -0.53 -29.62 1.39
C LEU A 852 -1.07 -28.26 0.96
N MET A 853 -0.22 -27.31 0.54
CA MET A 853 -0.64 -26.03 -0.01
C MET A 853 -1.44 -26.23 -1.30
N ILE A 854 -0.93 -27.03 -2.24
CA ILE A 854 -1.61 -27.38 -3.49
C ILE A 854 -2.97 -28.05 -3.23
N LYS A 855 -3.03 -28.95 -2.25
CA LYS A 855 -4.31 -29.58 -1.82
C LYS A 855 -5.31 -28.52 -1.36
N SER A 856 -4.87 -27.51 -0.60
CA SER A 856 -5.73 -26.41 -0.15
C SER A 856 -6.21 -25.52 -1.30
N LEU A 857 -5.34 -25.23 -2.28
CA LEU A 857 -5.73 -24.53 -3.50
C LEU A 857 -6.79 -25.32 -4.29
N HIS A 858 -6.60 -26.62 -4.47
CA HIS A 858 -7.61 -27.48 -5.12
C HIS A 858 -8.95 -27.54 -4.35
N LYS A 859 -8.91 -27.55 -3.00
CA LYS A 859 -10.10 -27.48 -2.17
C LYS A 859 -10.90 -26.21 -2.42
N ILE A 860 -10.23 -25.05 -2.47
CA ILE A 860 -10.88 -23.77 -2.80
C ILE A 860 -11.42 -23.83 -4.23
N LYS A 861 -10.60 -24.26 -5.21
CA LYS A 861 -10.99 -24.33 -6.63
C LYS A 861 -12.20 -25.24 -6.89
N ALA A 862 -12.39 -26.28 -6.09
CA ALA A 862 -13.52 -27.21 -6.20
C ALA A 862 -14.84 -26.66 -5.59
N THR A 863 -14.82 -25.47 -4.98
CA THR A 863 -15.99 -24.85 -4.37
C THR A 863 -16.95 -24.38 -5.47
N ASN A 864 -18.23 -24.69 -5.34
CA ASN A 864 -19.26 -24.21 -6.27
C ASN A 864 -19.48 -22.70 -6.10
N HIS A 865 -19.69 -22.01 -7.22
CA HIS A 865 -19.98 -20.56 -7.26
C HIS A 865 -18.85 -19.69 -6.68
N LEU A 866 -17.60 -20.10 -6.92
CA LEU A 866 -16.42 -19.29 -6.55
C LEU A 866 -16.45 -17.95 -7.34
N SER A 867 -16.17 -16.85 -6.63
CA SER A 867 -16.09 -15.52 -7.24
C SER A 867 -14.98 -15.42 -8.30
N ASN A 868 -15.04 -14.39 -9.15
CA ASN A 868 -13.97 -14.12 -10.12
C ASN A 868 -12.67 -13.76 -9.42
N ASP A 869 -12.74 -12.97 -8.35
CA ASP A 869 -11.61 -12.55 -7.54
C ASP A 869 -10.78 -13.75 -7.03
N VAL A 870 -11.44 -14.65 -6.30
CA VAL A 870 -10.79 -15.82 -5.73
C VAL A 870 -10.38 -16.81 -6.81
N ASP A 871 -11.23 -17.03 -7.80
CA ASP A 871 -10.96 -18.01 -8.86
C ASP A 871 -9.72 -17.63 -9.69
N GLU A 872 -9.52 -16.34 -10.02
CA GLU A 872 -8.34 -15.88 -10.75
C GLU A 872 -7.06 -16.11 -9.95
N ILE A 873 -7.06 -15.74 -8.64
CA ILE A 873 -5.91 -15.93 -7.76
C ILE A 873 -5.56 -17.42 -7.61
N ILE A 874 -6.56 -18.28 -7.38
CA ILE A 874 -6.35 -19.73 -7.23
C ILE A 874 -5.88 -20.36 -8.54
N SER A 875 -6.46 -19.95 -9.67
CA SER A 875 -6.06 -20.48 -10.99
C SER A 875 -4.62 -20.12 -11.32
N LYS A 876 -4.20 -18.88 -11.08
CA LYS A 876 -2.81 -18.45 -11.21
C LYS A 876 -1.90 -19.23 -10.24
N GLY A 877 -2.32 -19.40 -8.99
CA GLY A 877 -1.59 -20.16 -7.98
C GLY A 877 -1.35 -21.64 -8.33
N LEU A 878 -2.17 -22.22 -9.20
CA LEU A 878 -2.06 -23.61 -9.67
C LEU A 878 -1.23 -23.74 -10.96
N ILE A 879 -0.71 -22.64 -11.53
CA ILE A 879 0.17 -22.74 -12.71
C ILE A 879 1.46 -23.47 -12.34
N GLY A 880 1.79 -24.50 -13.09
CA GLY A 880 2.99 -25.30 -12.89
C GLY A 880 2.85 -26.45 -11.87
N VAL A 881 1.61 -26.76 -11.45
CA VAL A 881 1.31 -27.93 -10.61
C VAL A 881 1.30 -29.20 -11.45
#